data_229ee23e06c06d3ecc3498a37feca50b
#
_entry.id   229ee23e06c06d3ecc3498a37feca50b
#
_cell.length_a   1.000
_cell.length_b   1.000
_cell.length_c   1.000
_cell.angle_alpha   90.00
_cell.angle_beta   90.00
_cell.angle_gamma   90.00
#
_symmetry.space_group_name_H-M   'P 1'
#
loop_
_entity.id
_entity.type
_entity.pdbx_description
1 polymer ?
#
loop_
_entity_poly.entity_id
_entity_poly.type
_entity_poly.pdbx_seq_one_letter_code
_entity_poly.pdbx_strand_id
1 'polypeptide(L)'
;MKTTVHIISHSHWDREWYQSFEKHRMKLIELVDNILEKAENDPEFGGFFLDGQTIALDDYLEVRPEKREQVEKCVREGKIQTGPWYILQDEFLTSGEACVRNLQVGMQEAARYGAIGNVGYFPDAFGNAGQMPQVLKQAGMDAVVFGRGVKPIGPNNEVTGGQYESTYSEMMWASPDGTKLPGILFANWYNNGVEIPVDEVEAKVYWDKKLADARKFAATHQLLMMNGCDHQPLQKDITEAIRVARKLYPDIEFIHSDFKTYVKAMEKEISENFSTVKGELTSQETDGRWTLANTASSWMGLKVDNRAGETALERKAEPAAAMAEVLGKAYPEDQMIYSWKKLMQNHPHDSICGCSVDEVNEEMKTRFAKSRQVADAIYDESVEYLTDQVNTAALPGNSEKIPFVVWNTSGTAKKQVIAKELHLFRDYNLFVWDGYEAAEAVEMPNLVLCDANGNAVPAKIENAGISFGYDLPDDRFRQPYMAKKVLVTFEAEVPAMGYATYYLEQAEPDQNQETSADFANERVLENENLKVTVNEDGSYQILNKETGRTYENLGFYEDTGDMGNEYIYIQDSGKQTITTKGMKAEIRCVEKNAFRTVVEICHEMMIPSGMGEELQRQREMCIDPYTRVANRSKELVPMEVKTVLTLEKSGKGLHVATTICNQAKDHRVRVVMPTGLNTSTHLADSAFEVVKRNNRHNDTWTNPCGCERQQCFAAMEDETNGLLVANRGLYEYEVLADEENAIAVTLLRSVAEMGDWGYFPTPKAQQIGTFTLEFEVVPYAAGKTGEAFTEGYAFQQDLTAAQAGLSKAWLRKPGQVKPELVSGEMPLEMSFLRFEGEGIHLTAFKKGLAKDDLFVRFVNNMPQDEVLSFRKESWMKEVYRSNVVEEKGEVLCPDENGVYHVTLLEFEIATFGVVK
;
A
#
# COMPACT_ATOMS: atom_id res chain seq x y z
N MET A 1 29.90 -9.17 -34.45
CA MET A 1 30.43 -9.72 -33.19
C MET A 1 30.04 -11.20 -33.09
N LYS A 2 30.73 -12.00 -32.26
CA LYS A 2 30.39 -13.40 -32.02
C LYS A 2 29.15 -13.45 -31.13
N THR A 3 28.19 -14.31 -31.44
CA THR A 3 27.01 -14.49 -30.57
C THR A 3 27.43 -15.21 -29.28
N THR A 4 26.99 -14.69 -28.11
CA THR A 4 27.16 -15.34 -26.84
C THR A 4 25.79 -15.70 -26.26
N VAL A 5 25.63 -16.92 -25.77
CA VAL A 5 24.42 -17.41 -25.09
C VAL A 5 24.70 -17.49 -23.59
N HIS A 6 24.03 -16.65 -22.83
CA HIS A 6 24.08 -16.63 -21.38
C HIS A 6 22.99 -17.54 -20.82
N ILE A 7 23.35 -18.65 -20.23
CA ILE A 7 22.44 -19.59 -19.60
C ILE A 7 22.47 -19.30 -18.11
N ILE A 8 21.34 -18.91 -17.53
CA ILE A 8 21.20 -18.64 -16.10
C ILE A 8 20.27 -19.70 -15.51
N SER A 9 20.80 -20.57 -14.66
CA SER A 9 19.99 -21.52 -13.90
C SER A 9 19.25 -20.77 -12.79
N HIS A 10 17.94 -20.95 -12.70
CA HIS A 10 17.09 -20.29 -11.71
C HIS A 10 15.84 -21.13 -11.41
N SER A 11 15.08 -20.67 -10.42
CA SER A 11 13.68 -21.06 -10.21
C SER A 11 12.92 -19.78 -9.91
N HIS A 12 11.81 -19.53 -10.59
CA HIS A 12 10.85 -18.55 -10.08
C HIS A 12 10.22 -19.15 -8.84
N TRP A 13 10.37 -18.48 -7.74
CA TRP A 13 10.01 -19.04 -6.44
C TRP A 13 8.89 -18.23 -5.77
N ASP A 14 7.64 -18.61 -6.07
CA ASP A 14 6.51 -18.15 -5.31
C ASP A 14 6.58 -18.80 -3.93
N ARG A 15 6.69 -17.95 -2.92
CA ARG A 15 6.79 -18.40 -1.54
C ARG A 15 5.53 -19.21 -1.13
N GLU A 16 4.39 -18.85 -1.69
CA GLU A 16 3.08 -19.46 -1.53
C GLU A 16 2.19 -19.08 -2.73
N TRP A 17 1.37 -19.97 -3.23
CA TRP A 17 0.48 -19.76 -4.36
C TRP A 17 -0.59 -20.84 -4.46
N TYR A 18 -0.42 -21.87 -5.35
CA TYR A 18 -1.31 -23.02 -5.46
C TYR A 18 -1.13 -24.07 -4.32
N GLN A 19 -0.18 -23.84 -3.46
CA GLN A 19 0.05 -24.56 -2.20
C GLN A 19 0.37 -23.55 -1.09
N SER A 20 0.09 -23.95 0.16
CA SER A 20 0.47 -23.17 1.33
C SER A 20 1.98 -23.06 1.48
N PHE A 21 2.43 -22.00 2.14
CA PHE A 21 3.83 -21.66 2.37
C PHE A 21 4.66 -22.85 2.86
N GLU A 22 4.21 -23.60 3.87
CA GLU A 22 5.00 -24.71 4.42
C GLU A 22 5.18 -25.88 3.44
N LYS A 23 4.23 -26.08 2.53
CA LYS A 23 4.39 -27.10 1.47
C LYS A 23 5.42 -26.67 0.43
N HIS A 24 5.40 -25.40 0.01
CA HIS A 24 6.43 -24.84 -0.87
C HIS A 24 7.80 -24.83 -0.17
N ARG A 25 7.87 -24.48 1.14
CA ARG A 25 9.14 -24.54 1.91
C ARG A 25 9.79 -25.92 1.88
N MET A 26 9.01 -27.01 1.95
CA MET A 26 9.59 -28.34 1.84
C MET A 26 10.27 -28.57 0.48
N LYS A 27 9.72 -28.02 -0.60
CA LYS A 27 10.34 -28.05 -1.93
C LYS A 27 11.55 -27.11 -2.04
N LEU A 28 11.52 -25.98 -1.38
CA LEU A 28 12.68 -25.07 -1.29
C LEU A 28 13.88 -25.77 -0.62
N ILE A 29 13.65 -26.54 0.45
CA ILE A 29 14.71 -27.30 1.12
C ILE A 29 15.36 -28.27 0.14
N GLU A 30 14.57 -29.04 -0.60
CA GLU A 30 15.07 -29.97 -1.63
C GLU A 30 15.87 -29.22 -2.70
N LEU A 31 15.39 -28.06 -3.18
CA LEU A 31 16.06 -27.26 -4.18
C LEU A 31 17.42 -26.78 -3.67
N VAL A 32 17.48 -26.15 -2.50
CA VAL A 32 18.72 -25.59 -1.96
C VAL A 32 19.72 -26.71 -1.60
N ASP A 33 19.28 -27.82 -1.01
CA ASP A 33 20.15 -28.98 -0.75
C ASP A 33 20.79 -29.49 -2.08
N ASN A 34 20.03 -29.58 -3.17
CA ASN A 34 20.55 -29.97 -4.48
C ASN A 34 21.56 -28.95 -5.07
N ILE A 35 21.31 -27.64 -4.87
CA ILE A 35 22.24 -26.58 -5.31
C ILE A 35 23.56 -26.70 -4.53
N LEU A 36 23.51 -26.86 -3.20
CA LEU A 36 24.69 -27.03 -2.35
C LEU A 36 25.51 -28.26 -2.75
N GLU A 37 24.84 -29.41 -3.00
CA GLU A 37 25.48 -30.63 -3.46
C GLU A 37 26.13 -30.44 -4.85
N LYS A 38 25.43 -29.78 -5.79
CA LYS A 38 25.97 -29.53 -7.13
C LYS A 38 27.18 -28.59 -7.08
N ALA A 39 27.11 -27.54 -6.28
CA ALA A 39 28.19 -26.58 -6.10
C ALA A 39 29.46 -27.22 -5.50
N GLU A 40 29.31 -28.21 -4.64
CA GLU A 40 30.43 -28.94 -4.02
C GLU A 40 31.07 -29.94 -5.01
N ASN A 41 30.25 -30.63 -5.82
CA ASN A 41 30.70 -31.77 -6.65
C ASN A 41 31.02 -31.42 -8.10
N ASP A 42 30.61 -30.24 -8.61
CA ASP A 42 30.82 -29.85 -9.99
C ASP A 42 31.54 -28.47 -10.11
N PRO A 43 32.84 -28.45 -10.33
CA PRO A 43 33.61 -27.21 -10.46
C PRO A 43 33.21 -26.35 -11.66
N GLU A 44 32.58 -26.92 -12.68
CA GLU A 44 32.11 -26.19 -13.88
C GLU A 44 30.72 -25.59 -13.70
N PHE A 45 30.04 -25.91 -12.58
CA PHE A 45 28.75 -25.31 -12.27
C PHE A 45 28.90 -23.79 -12.08
N GLY A 46 28.22 -23.01 -12.94
CA GLY A 46 28.30 -21.53 -12.92
C GLY A 46 27.63 -20.90 -11.72
N GLY A 47 26.53 -21.47 -11.28
CA GLY A 47 25.73 -21.00 -10.15
C GLY A 47 24.24 -21.12 -10.39
N PHE A 48 23.47 -20.70 -9.39
CA PHE A 48 22.01 -20.71 -9.40
C PHE A 48 21.47 -19.39 -8.88
N PHE A 49 20.56 -18.76 -9.60
CA PHE A 49 19.93 -17.52 -9.25
C PHE A 49 18.64 -17.81 -8.45
N LEU A 50 18.62 -17.45 -7.16
CA LEU A 50 17.50 -17.62 -6.25
C LEU A 50 16.52 -16.44 -6.37
N ASP A 51 16.00 -16.24 -7.57
CA ASP A 51 14.88 -15.38 -7.91
C ASP A 51 14.96 -13.93 -7.39
N GLY A 52 16.18 -13.43 -7.16
CA GLY A 52 16.41 -12.07 -6.72
C GLY A 52 15.93 -11.73 -5.30
N GLN A 53 15.58 -12.72 -4.47
CA GLN A 53 15.02 -12.51 -3.15
C GLN A 53 15.82 -13.25 -2.04
N THR A 54 16.04 -12.57 -0.91
CA THR A 54 16.82 -13.13 0.20
C THR A 54 16.00 -14.00 1.15
N ILE A 55 14.68 -13.80 1.22
CA ILE A 55 13.79 -14.56 2.11
C ILE A 55 13.86 -16.07 1.89
N ALA A 56 14.13 -16.51 0.65
CA ALA A 56 14.31 -17.95 0.35
C ALA A 56 15.42 -18.58 1.18
N LEU A 57 16.51 -17.85 1.45
CA LEU A 57 17.58 -18.32 2.34
C LEU A 57 17.18 -18.28 3.82
N ASP A 58 16.41 -17.28 4.26
CA ASP A 58 15.87 -17.24 5.62
C ASP A 58 14.93 -18.42 5.87
N ASP A 59 14.01 -18.67 4.93
CA ASP A 59 13.05 -19.79 5.01
C ASP A 59 13.76 -21.16 5.02
N TYR A 60 14.84 -21.31 4.26
CA TYR A 60 15.66 -22.51 4.26
C TYR A 60 16.42 -22.68 5.59
N LEU A 61 17.09 -21.63 6.05
CA LEU A 61 17.94 -21.67 7.24
C LEU A 61 17.15 -21.73 8.56
N GLU A 62 15.89 -21.37 8.56
CA GLU A 62 15.00 -21.63 9.70
C GLU A 62 14.84 -23.12 9.98
N VAL A 63 14.87 -23.98 8.96
CA VAL A 63 14.75 -25.43 9.06
C VAL A 63 16.11 -26.13 9.05
N ARG A 64 17.10 -25.57 8.34
CA ARG A 64 18.46 -26.10 8.18
C ARG A 64 19.53 -25.16 8.73
N PRO A 65 19.47 -24.74 10.01
CA PRO A 65 20.42 -23.77 10.56
C PRO A 65 21.87 -24.22 10.51
N GLU A 66 22.12 -25.54 10.52
CA GLU A 66 23.46 -26.15 10.41
C GLU A 66 24.12 -25.94 9.04
N LYS A 67 23.36 -25.57 8.02
CA LYS A 67 23.83 -25.32 6.66
C LYS A 67 24.32 -23.88 6.43
N ARG A 68 24.20 -22.99 7.40
CA ARG A 68 24.51 -21.56 7.25
C ARG A 68 25.89 -21.30 6.66
N GLU A 69 26.93 -21.89 7.21
CA GLU A 69 28.31 -21.68 6.72
C GLU A 69 28.46 -22.14 5.25
N GLN A 70 27.81 -23.25 4.87
CA GLN A 70 27.85 -23.77 3.50
C GLN A 70 27.11 -22.85 2.52
N VAL A 71 25.93 -22.31 2.92
CA VAL A 71 25.16 -21.34 2.15
C VAL A 71 25.99 -20.06 1.94
N GLU A 72 26.50 -19.46 3.02
CA GLU A 72 27.31 -18.25 2.94
C GLU A 72 28.56 -18.42 2.07
N LYS A 73 29.21 -19.58 2.14
CA LYS A 73 30.32 -19.92 1.25
C LYS A 73 29.87 -19.93 -0.21
N CYS A 74 28.77 -20.61 -0.54
CA CYS A 74 28.24 -20.68 -1.90
C CYS A 74 27.82 -19.29 -2.43
N VAL A 75 27.27 -18.43 -1.57
CA VAL A 75 26.93 -17.05 -1.97
C VAL A 75 28.20 -16.25 -2.29
N ARG A 76 29.22 -16.28 -1.42
CA ARG A 76 30.50 -15.60 -1.66
C ARG A 76 31.24 -16.08 -2.91
N GLU A 77 31.10 -17.37 -3.25
CA GLU A 77 31.68 -17.97 -4.46
C GLU A 77 30.83 -17.78 -5.70
N GLY A 78 29.67 -17.11 -5.62
CA GLY A 78 28.73 -16.88 -6.71
C GLY A 78 27.97 -18.12 -7.17
N LYS A 79 28.03 -19.23 -6.40
CA LYS A 79 27.27 -20.46 -6.67
C LYS A 79 25.80 -20.36 -6.30
N ILE A 80 25.47 -19.47 -5.37
CA ILE A 80 24.12 -19.00 -5.08
C ILE A 80 24.11 -17.49 -5.27
N GLN A 81 23.17 -17.00 -6.08
CA GLN A 81 22.98 -15.58 -6.33
C GLN A 81 21.61 -15.18 -5.76
N THR A 82 21.58 -14.12 -4.96
CA THR A 82 20.37 -13.67 -4.24
C THR A 82 20.33 -12.14 -4.13
N GLY A 83 19.17 -11.56 -3.79
CA GLY A 83 18.94 -10.12 -3.75
C GLY A 83 18.80 -9.50 -5.16
N PRO A 84 18.40 -8.21 -5.24
CA PRO A 84 18.48 -7.19 -4.18
C PRO A 84 17.29 -7.14 -3.21
N TRP A 85 16.20 -7.83 -3.50
CA TRP A 85 14.97 -7.78 -2.72
C TRP A 85 15.03 -8.67 -1.47
N TYR A 86 14.29 -8.27 -0.43
CA TYR A 86 13.93 -9.20 0.64
C TYR A 86 12.97 -10.27 0.11
N ILE A 87 11.92 -9.83 -0.62
CA ILE A 87 10.91 -10.70 -1.20
C ILE A 87 10.43 -10.10 -2.54
N LEU A 88 10.03 -10.94 -3.50
CA LEU A 88 9.43 -10.47 -4.75
C LEU A 88 8.02 -9.94 -4.49
N GLN A 89 7.84 -8.64 -4.63
CA GLN A 89 6.58 -7.95 -4.36
C GLN A 89 5.79 -7.63 -5.63
N ASP A 90 4.47 -7.45 -5.48
CA ASP A 90 3.68 -6.69 -6.45
C ASP A 90 3.95 -5.20 -6.28
N GLU A 91 4.03 -4.44 -7.38
CA GLU A 91 4.41 -3.03 -7.35
C GLU A 91 3.21 -2.07 -7.32
N PHE A 92 2.01 -2.54 -7.66
CA PHE A 92 0.82 -1.70 -7.70
C PHE A 92 -0.03 -1.76 -6.43
N LEU A 93 0.00 -2.91 -5.74
CA LEU A 93 -0.80 -3.14 -4.52
C LEU A 93 0.00 -2.92 -3.24
N THR A 94 1.26 -2.50 -3.36
CA THR A 94 2.14 -2.14 -2.25
C THR A 94 2.58 -0.69 -2.38
N SER A 95 2.83 -0.02 -1.25
CA SER A 95 3.27 1.38 -1.26
C SER A 95 4.70 1.53 -1.80
N GLY A 96 5.03 2.72 -2.30
CA GLY A 96 6.40 3.04 -2.69
C GLY A 96 7.39 2.90 -1.53
N GLU A 97 7.00 3.27 -0.30
CA GLU A 97 7.84 3.11 0.89
C GLU A 97 8.04 1.63 1.26
N ALA A 98 7.01 0.79 1.11
CA ALA A 98 7.16 -0.66 1.29
C ALA A 98 8.17 -1.24 0.28
N CYS A 99 8.14 -0.79 -0.98
CA CYS A 99 9.12 -1.16 -2.00
C CYS A 99 10.55 -0.77 -1.57
N VAL A 100 10.74 0.47 -1.11
CA VAL A 100 12.06 0.92 -0.62
C VAL A 100 12.51 0.13 0.61
N ARG A 101 11.62 -0.18 1.57
CA ARG A 101 11.98 -1.01 2.74
C ARG A 101 12.37 -2.43 2.33
N ASN A 102 11.63 -3.01 1.37
CA ASN A 102 11.94 -4.32 0.80
C ASN A 102 13.36 -4.33 0.19
N LEU A 103 13.68 -3.31 -0.60
CA LEU A 103 15.01 -3.16 -1.20
C LEU A 103 16.11 -2.97 -0.15
N GLN A 104 15.91 -2.08 0.82
CA GLN A 104 16.88 -1.82 1.90
C GLN A 104 17.16 -3.07 2.73
N VAL A 105 16.13 -3.79 3.15
CA VAL A 105 16.26 -5.03 3.93
C VAL A 105 16.92 -6.12 3.10
N GLY A 106 16.50 -6.30 1.83
CA GLY A 106 17.07 -7.30 0.94
C GLY A 106 18.56 -7.07 0.66
N MET A 107 18.95 -5.82 0.37
CA MET A 107 20.37 -5.47 0.17
C MET A 107 21.20 -5.69 1.45
N GLN A 108 20.68 -5.34 2.62
CA GLN A 108 21.36 -5.57 3.89
C GLN A 108 21.58 -7.07 4.16
N GLU A 109 20.56 -7.89 3.90
CA GLU A 109 20.65 -9.35 4.08
C GLU A 109 21.56 -10.00 3.05
N ALA A 110 21.44 -9.63 1.78
CA ALA A 110 22.34 -10.12 0.75
C ALA A 110 23.81 -9.81 1.07
N ALA A 111 24.08 -8.61 1.60
CA ALA A 111 25.44 -8.25 2.07
C ALA A 111 25.91 -9.12 3.25
N ARG A 112 25.02 -9.50 4.18
CA ARG A 112 25.35 -10.44 5.28
C ARG A 112 25.72 -11.83 4.76
N TYR A 113 25.08 -12.29 3.69
CA TYR A 113 25.45 -13.54 3.03
C TYR A 113 26.74 -13.43 2.20
N GLY A 114 27.15 -12.23 1.80
CA GLY A 114 28.40 -11.94 1.12
C GLY A 114 28.31 -11.52 -0.35
N ALA A 115 27.10 -11.20 -0.81
CA ALA A 115 26.87 -10.67 -2.15
C ALA A 115 25.73 -9.66 -2.14
N ILE A 116 25.67 -8.79 -3.15
CA ILE A 116 24.53 -7.90 -3.43
C ILE A 116 24.16 -8.08 -4.90
N GLY A 117 22.87 -8.29 -5.18
CA GLY A 117 22.34 -8.27 -6.53
C GLY A 117 22.53 -6.88 -7.16
N ASN A 118 22.78 -6.82 -8.47
CA ASN A 118 23.04 -5.59 -9.21
C ASN A 118 21.97 -5.28 -10.26
N VAL A 119 20.89 -6.04 -10.29
CA VAL A 119 19.76 -5.83 -11.20
C VAL A 119 18.45 -5.78 -10.40
N GLY A 120 17.55 -4.86 -10.75
CA GLY A 120 16.15 -4.95 -10.36
C GLY A 120 15.53 -6.17 -11.05
N TYR A 121 14.69 -6.93 -10.35
CA TYR A 121 14.20 -8.20 -10.89
C TYR A 121 12.71 -8.37 -10.57
N PHE A 122 11.89 -8.43 -11.62
CA PHE A 122 10.43 -8.53 -11.56
C PHE A 122 9.94 -9.55 -12.60
N PRO A 123 10.25 -10.84 -12.43
CA PRO A 123 10.04 -11.85 -13.49
C PRO A 123 8.56 -12.01 -13.82
N ASP A 124 7.68 -11.93 -12.81
CA ASP A 124 6.26 -12.22 -12.94
C ASP A 124 5.33 -11.18 -12.28
N ALA A 125 5.86 -10.04 -11.81
CA ALA A 125 5.03 -8.95 -11.30
C ALA A 125 3.94 -8.54 -12.31
N PHE A 126 2.72 -8.27 -11.84
CA PHE A 126 1.56 -8.03 -12.70
C PHE A 126 1.54 -6.62 -13.31
N GLY A 127 2.60 -6.28 -14.00
CA GLY A 127 2.99 -4.97 -14.47
C GLY A 127 4.01 -4.33 -13.54
N ASN A 128 4.55 -3.17 -13.93
CA ASN A 128 5.61 -2.52 -13.17
C ASN A 128 5.34 -1.02 -13.05
N ALA A 129 5.56 -0.45 -11.86
CA ALA A 129 5.33 0.97 -11.58
C ALA A 129 6.37 1.86 -12.27
N GLY A 130 5.93 3.01 -12.78
CA GLY A 130 6.75 3.89 -13.60
C GLY A 130 8.00 4.46 -12.91
N GLN A 131 7.99 4.55 -11.59
CA GLN A 131 9.10 5.08 -10.80
C GLN A 131 10.23 4.07 -10.51
N MET A 132 10.09 2.80 -10.91
CA MET A 132 11.11 1.79 -10.61
C MET A 132 12.49 2.11 -11.19
N PRO A 133 12.66 2.65 -12.42
CA PRO A 133 13.99 3.05 -12.88
C PRO A 133 14.66 4.09 -11.97
N GLN A 134 13.90 5.06 -11.42
CA GLN A 134 14.44 6.05 -10.49
C GLN A 134 14.87 5.42 -9.17
N VAL A 135 14.01 4.59 -8.56
CA VAL A 135 14.30 3.88 -7.30
C VAL A 135 15.52 2.99 -7.44
N LEU A 136 15.56 2.15 -8.49
CA LEU A 136 16.66 1.22 -8.73
C LEU A 136 17.97 1.92 -9.06
N LYS A 137 17.91 3.02 -9.83
CA LYS A 137 19.10 3.82 -10.14
C LYS A 137 19.70 4.46 -8.89
N GLN A 138 18.85 5.02 -8.02
CA GLN A 138 19.28 5.56 -6.73
C GLN A 138 19.86 4.47 -5.81
N ALA A 139 19.41 3.22 -5.95
CA ALA A 139 19.97 2.07 -5.23
C ALA A 139 21.24 1.47 -5.87
N GLY A 140 21.72 2.06 -6.97
CA GLY A 140 22.96 1.63 -7.63
C GLY A 140 22.80 0.38 -8.51
N MET A 141 21.58 0.05 -8.95
CA MET A 141 21.36 -1.03 -9.90
C MET A 141 21.81 -0.65 -11.30
N ASP A 142 22.36 -1.63 -12.06
CA ASP A 142 22.87 -1.45 -13.41
C ASP A 142 21.76 -1.60 -14.47
N ALA A 143 20.76 -2.44 -14.21
CA ALA A 143 19.66 -2.75 -15.12
C ALA A 143 18.43 -3.23 -14.37
N VAL A 144 17.31 -3.36 -15.06
CA VAL A 144 16.09 -3.99 -14.57
C VAL A 144 15.61 -5.09 -15.52
N VAL A 145 15.21 -6.22 -14.95
CA VAL A 145 14.72 -7.39 -15.67
C VAL A 145 13.27 -7.63 -15.29
N PHE A 146 12.39 -7.80 -16.28
CA PHE A 146 10.95 -7.96 -16.04
C PHE A 146 10.29 -8.86 -17.09
N GLY A 147 9.14 -9.45 -16.71
CA GLY A 147 8.41 -10.38 -17.59
C GLY A 147 7.19 -9.79 -18.27
N ARG A 148 6.53 -8.79 -17.65
CA ARG A 148 5.20 -8.30 -18.08
C ARG A 148 5.19 -6.79 -18.32
N GLY A 149 4.15 -6.34 -19.05
CA GLY A 149 3.77 -4.93 -19.12
C GLY A 149 4.25 -4.16 -20.35
N VAL A 150 5.13 -4.70 -21.17
CA VAL A 150 5.63 -4.04 -22.41
C VAL A 150 5.05 -4.70 -23.63
N LYS A 151 4.22 -5.61 -23.66
CA LYS A 151 3.77 -6.23 -24.93
C LYS A 151 2.85 -7.40 -24.68
N PRO A 152 1.95 -7.72 -25.58
CA PRO A 152 1.21 -8.96 -25.47
C PRO A 152 2.15 -10.15 -25.37
N ILE A 153 2.17 -10.79 -24.20
CA ILE A 153 2.80 -12.09 -24.00
C ILE A 153 1.66 -13.10 -24.08
N GLY A 154 1.71 -13.98 -25.09
CA GLY A 154 0.67 -14.98 -25.32
C GLY A 154 0.75 -16.16 -24.36
N PRO A 155 -0.23 -17.08 -24.44
CA PRO A 155 -0.15 -18.37 -23.75
C PRO A 155 1.18 -19.08 -24.01
N ASN A 156 1.65 -19.83 -23.03
CA ASN A 156 2.96 -20.50 -23.07
C ASN A 156 4.16 -19.55 -23.21
N ASN A 157 3.98 -18.30 -22.76
CA ASN A 157 5.07 -17.33 -22.69
C ASN A 157 5.74 -17.04 -24.04
N GLU A 158 4.97 -17.08 -25.09
CA GLU A 158 5.42 -16.66 -26.42
C GLU A 158 4.95 -15.23 -26.68
N VAL A 159 5.86 -14.37 -27.10
CA VAL A 159 5.49 -13.03 -27.57
C VAL A 159 4.71 -13.20 -28.88
N THR A 160 3.40 -12.98 -28.83
CA THR A 160 2.52 -13.06 -29.99
C THR A 160 2.65 -11.80 -30.83
N GLY A 161 2.42 -11.91 -32.14
CA GLY A 161 2.48 -10.76 -33.05
C GLY A 161 1.61 -9.60 -32.57
N GLY A 162 1.86 -8.40 -33.01
CA GLY A 162 1.15 -7.20 -32.63
C GLY A 162 2.05 -5.98 -32.51
N GLN A 163 1.52 -4.88 -32.04
CA GLN A 163 2.30 -3.67 -31.79
C GLN A 163 3.03 -3.78 -30.46
N TYR A 164 4.25 -3.25 -30.38
CA TYR A 164 5.10 -3.27 -29.19
C TYR A 164 5.43 -1.83 -28.78
N GLU A 165 5.51 -1.56 -27.50
CA GLU A 165 6.18 -0.38 -26.97
C GLU A 165 7.69 -0.48 -27.26
N SER A 166 8.24 -1.68 -27.28
CA SER A 166 9.58 -1.96 -27.79
C SER A 166 9.56 -3.08 -28.82
N THR A 167 10.40 -2.97 -29.85
CA THR A 167 10.63 -4.03 -30.86
C THR A 167 11.57 -5.11 -30.33
N TYR A 168 12.32 -4.83 -29.27
CA TYR A 168 13.40 -5.65 -28.75
C TYR A 168 13.16 -6.07 -27.31
N SER A 169 13.78 -7.19 -26.91
CA SER A 169 13.85 -7.63 -25.52
C SER A 169 14.71 -6.70 -24.66
N GLU A 170 15.73 -6.07 -25.23
CA GLU A 170 16.53 -5.05 -24.55
C GLU A 170 16.13 -3.65 -25.03
N MET A 171 15.87 -2.76 -24.08
CA MET A 171 15.40 -1.38 -24.29
C MET A 171 15.95 -0.45 -23.21
N MET A 172 15.67 0.84 -23.31
CA MET A 172 15.79 1.75 -22.20
C MET A 172 14.42 1.93 -21.55
N TRP A 173 14.32 1.73 -20.26
CA TRP A 173 13.12 2.09 -19.50
C TRP A 173 13.37 3.40 -18.76
N ALA A 174 12.46 4.37 -18.95
CA ALA A 174 12.54 5.69 -18.38
C ALA A 174 11.39 5.90 -17.38
N SER A 175 11.71 6.34 -16.18
CA SER A 175 10.74 6.82 -15.22
C SER A 175 10.20 8.21 -15.59
N PRO A 176 9.11 8.69 -14.97
CA PRO A 176 8.49 9.98 -15.25
C PRO A 176 9.46 11.17 -15.13
N ASP A 177 10.39 11.14 -14.16
CA ASP A 177 11.45 12.15 -13.96
C ASP A 177 12.52 12.15 -15.05
N GLY A 178 12.47 11.22 -16.00
CA GLY A 178 13.45 11.06 -17.08
C GLY A 178 14.65 10.18 -16.75
N THR A 179 14.78 9.66 -15.53
CA THR A 179 15.82 8.68 -15.18
C THR A 179 15.66 7.42 -16.02
N LYS A 180 16.80 6.90 -16.57
CA LYS A 180 16.81 5.73 -17.45
C LYS A 180 17.69 4.62 -16.91
N LEU A 181 17.20 3.39 -17.06
CA LEU A 181 17.96 2.16 -16.90
C LEU A 181 17.79 1.24 -18.12
N PRO A 182 18.79 0.41 -18.45
CA PRO A 182 18.58 -0.69 -19.35
C PRO A 182 17.49 -1.61 -18.82
N GLY A 183 16.45 -1.83 -19.62
CA GLY A 183 15.34 -2.74 -19.36
C GLY A 183 15.50 -4.02 -20.17
N ILE A 184 15.30 -5.16 -19.54
CA ILE A 184 15.43 -6.49 -20.15
C ILE A 184 14.09 -7.20 -19.98
N LEU A 185 13.31 -7.28 -21.07
CA LEU A 185 12.07 -8.04 -21.12
C LEU A 185 12.36 -9.51 -21.36
N PHE A 186 11.75 -10.40 -20.60
CA PHE A 186 11.71 -11.82 -20.93
C PHE A 186 10.78 -12.07 -22.13
N ALA A 187 11.23 -11.67 -23.33
CA ALA A 187 10.42 -11.72 -24.55
C ALA A 187 9.97 -13.12 -24.95
N ASN A 188 10.73 -14.15 -24.58
CA ASN A 188 10.37 -15.55 -24.72
C ASN A 188 10.14 -16.22 -23.37
N TRP A 189 9.74 -15.43 -22.39
CA TRP A 189 9.48 -15.77 -21.00
C TRP A 189 10.72 -16.27 -20.23
N TYR A 190 10.61 -16.37 -18.91
CA TYR A 190 11.70 -16.79 -18.03
C TYR A 190 11.90 -18.32 -17.97
N ASN A 191 11.27 -19.08 -18.89
CA ASN A 191 11.51 -20.51 -19.09
C ASN A 191 12.08 -20.85 -20.47
N ASN A 192 12.60 -19.86 -21.18
CA ASN A 192 13.07 -20.04 -22.56
C ASN A 192 14.29 -20.95 -22.69
N GLY A 193 15.00 -21.24 -21.60
CA GLY A 193 16.13 -22.16 -21.53
C GLY A 193 15.89 -23.38 -20.63
N VAL A 194 14.62 -23.74 -20.33
CA VAL A 194 14.28 -24.86 -19.47
C VAL A 194 14.63 -26.22 -20.10
N GLU A 195 15.03 -27.21 -19.29
CA GLU A 195 15.22 -28.61 -19.67
C GLU A 195 16.09 -28.79 -20.91
N ILE A 196 17.31 -28.25 -20.93
CA ILE A 196 18.24 -28.32 -22.05
C ILE A 196 18.66 -29.77 -22.24
N PRO A 197 18.44 -30.41 -23.45
CA PRO A 197 18.76 -31.81 -23.65
C PRO A 197 20.26 -32.07 -23.70
N VAL A 198 20.68 -33.26 -23.23
CA VAL A 198 22.07 -33.75 -23.31
C VAL A 198 22.28 -34.68 -24.54
N ASP A 199 21.22 -35.25 -25.10
CA ASP A 199 21.31 -35.99 -26.35
C ASP A 199 21.59 -35.04 -27.52
N GLU A 200 22.58 -35.32 -28.36
CA GLU A 200 23.03 -34.43 -29.43
C GLU A 200 21.94 -34.14 -30.48
N VAL A 201 21.06 -35.10 -30.75
CA VAL A 201 20.01 -34.95 -31.78
C VAL A 201 18.88 -34.07 -31.21
N GLU A 202 18.44 -34.36 -29.98
CA GLU A 202 17.44 -33.57 -29.30
C GLU A 202 17.96 -32.16 -29.04
N ALA A 203 19.20 -32.00 -28.54
CA ALA A 203 19.85 -30.73 -28.31
C ALA A 203 19.97 -29.88 -29.60
N LYS A 204 20.21 -30.51 -30.74
CA LYS A 204 20.25 -29.80 -32.02
C LYS A 204 18.89 -29.19 -32.38
N VAL A 205 17.81 -29.94 -32.24
CA VAL A 205 16.44 -29.48 -32.51
C VAL A 205 16.06 -28.37 -31.53
N TYR A 206 16.37 -28.58 -30.26
CA TYR A 206 16.10 -27.60 -29.20
C TYR A 206 16.81 -26.27 -29.49
N TRP A 207 18.12 -26.28 -29.72
CA TRP A 207 18.90 -25.05 -29.92
C TRP A 207 18.58 -24.36 -31.25
N ASP A 208 18.28 -25.10 -32.33
CA ASP A 208 17.85 -24.47 -33.59
C ASP A 208 16.61 -23.59 -33.37
N LYS A 209 15.61 -24.08 -32.61
CA LYS A 209 14.42 -23.32 -32.28
C LYS A 209 14.74 -22.16 -31.30
N LYS A 210 15.37 -22.45 -30.16
CA LYS A 210 15.62 -21.46 -29.12
C LYS A 210 16.50 -20.29 -29.58
N LEU A 211 17.51 -20.56 -30.38
CA LEU A 211 18.36 -19.51 -30.96
C LEU A 211 17.61 -18.66 -31.99
N ALA A 212 16.71 -19.25 -32.77
CA ALA A 212 15.86 -18.51 -33.71
C ALA A 212 14.90 -17.60 -32.99
N ASP A 213 14.22 -18.12 -31.94
CA ASP A 213 13.27 -17.38 -31.13
C ASP A 213 13.92 -16.19 -30.40
N ALA A 214 15.09 -16.43 -29.78
CA ALA A 214 15.80 -15.36 -29.08
C ALA A 214 16.28 -14.26 -30.02
N ARG A 215 16.89 -14.65 -31.20
CA ARG A 215 17.38 -13.69 -32.20
C ARG A 215 16.28 -12.83 -32.81
N LYS A 216 15.04 -13.27 -32.80
CA LYS A 216 13.90 -12.49 -33.28
C LYS A 216 13.72 -11.19 -32.54
N PHE A 217 14.00 -11.17 -31.24
CA PHE A 217 13.76 -10.01 -30.36
C PHE A 217 15.06 -9.39 -29.81
N ALA A 218 16.20 -10.04 -29.88
CA ALA A 218 17.46 -9.52 -29.34
C ALA A 218 17.94 -8.28 -30.09
N ALA A 219 18.20 -7.20 -29.32
CA ALA A 219 18.85 -6.00 -29.85
C ALA A 219 20.37 -6.11 -29.88
N THR A 220 20.96 -7.14 -29.26
CA THR A 220 22.38 -7.36 -29.10
C THR A 220 22.79 -8.76 -29.59
N HIS A 221 24.09 -9.06 -29.59
CA HIS A 221 24.60 -10.42 -29.82
C HIS A 221 24.64 -11.26 -28.53
N GLN A 222 24.19 -10.72 -27.41
CA GLN A 222 24.10 -11.39 -26.11
C GLN A 222 22.70 -11.98 -25.97
N LEU A 223 22.56 -13.29 -26.00
CA LEU A 223 21.28 -13.98 -25.91
C LEU A 223 21.08 -14.52 -24.50
N LEU A 224 19.97 -14.18 -23.85
CA LEU A 224 19.62 -14.63 -22.52
C LEU A 224 18.74 -15.88 -22.57
N MET A 225 19.17 -16.94 -21.87
CA MET A 225 18.44 -18.19 -21.72
C MET A 225 18.24 -18.51 -20.26
N MET A 226 17.02 -18.46 -19.79
CA MET A 226 16.62 -18.74 -18.42
C MET A 226 16.37 -20.24 -18.27
N ASN A 227 17.27 -20.93 -17.57
CA ASN A 227 17.20 -22.36 -17.32
C ASN A 227 16.46 -22.66 -16.02
N GLY A 228 15.15 -22.58 -16.07
CA GLY A 228 14.23 -22.77 -14.95
C GLY A 228 12.82 -22.36 -15.32
N CYS A 229 11.91 -22.46 -14.37
CA CYS A 229 10.50 -22.07 -14.43
C CYS A 229 9.96 -21.97 -13.00
N ASP A 230 8.65 -21.82 -12.82
CA ASP A 230 7.96 -21.81 -11.53
C ASP A 230 8.26 -23.10 -10.75
N HIS A 231 8.85 -22.93 -9.57
CA HIS A 231 9.23 -24.05 -8.68
C HIS A 231 10.07 -25.17 -9.37
N GLN A 232 10.75 -24.81 -10.49
CA GLN A 232 11.56 -25.77 -11.23
C GLN A 232 12.75 -26.24 -10.40
N PRO A 233 13.00 -27.57 -10.25
CA PRO A 233 14.19 -28.06 -9.61
C PRO A 233 15.45 -27.75 -10.44
N LEU A 234 16.61 -27.73 -9.80
CA LEU A 234 17.89 -27.58 -10.49
C LEU A 234 18.07 -28.67 -11.56
N GLN A 235 18.38 -28.28 -12.78
CA GLN A 235 18.78 -29.20 -13.83
C GLN A 235 20.15 -29.79 -13.49
N LYS A 236 20.20 -31.07 -13.04
CA LYS A 236 21.42 -31.69 -12.51
C LYS A 236 22.52 -31.90 -13.55
N ASP A 237 22.16 -32.11 -14.82
CA ASP A 237 23.07 -32.33 -15.95
C ASP A 237 23.37 -31.06 -16.76
N ILE A 238 23.06 -29.87 -16.23
CA ILE A 238 23.24 -28.59 -16.93
C ILE A 238 24.64 -28.40 -17.50
N THR A 239 25.69 -28.80 -16.78
CA THR A 239 27.07 -28.68 -17.20
C THR A 239 27.33 -29.51 -18.45
N GLU A 240 26.77 -30.73 -18.50
CA GLU A 240 26.87 -31.59 -19.71
C GLU A 240 26.06 -31.02 -20.86
N ALA A 241 24.84 -30.54 -20.61
CA ALA A 241 24.00 -29.90 -21.62
C ALA A 241 24.72 -28.72 -22.29
N ILE A 242 25.43 -27.90 -21.50
CA ILE A 242 26.24 -26.79 -22.05
C ILE A 242 27.44 -27.29 -22.88
N ARG A 243 28.09 -28.39 -22.47
CA ARG A 243 29.18 -29.00 -23.27
C ARG A 243 28.66 -29.50 -24.60
N VAL A 244 27.50 -30.15 -24.65
CA VAL A 244 26.85 -30.60 -25.88
C VAL A 244 26.51 -29.40 -26.77
N ALA A 245 25.96 -28.30 -26.22
CA ALA A 245 25.67 -27.10 -27.00
C ALA A 245 26.96 -26.51 -27.65
N ARG A 246 28.03 -26.39 -26.88
CA ARG A 246 29.34 -25.93 -27.39
C ARG A 246 29.88 -26.80 -28.54
N LYS A 247 29.69 -28.12 -28.44
CA LYS A 247 30.09 -29.06 -29.49
C LYS A 247 29.29 -28.87 -30.77
N LEU A 248 27.99 -28.69 -30.66
CA LEU A 248 27.06 -28.56 -31.80
C LEU A 248 27.18 -27.21 -32.51
N TYR A 249 27.54 -26.13 -31.78
CA TYR A 249 27.62 -24.77 -32.33
C TYR A 249 28.97 -24.11 -32.03
N PRO A 250 30.09 -24.51 -32.68
CA PRO A 250 31.41 -24.01 -32.33
C PRO A 250 31.60 -22.50 -32.58
N ASP A 251 30.75 -21.90 -33.41
CA ASP A 251 30.78 -20.46 -33.71
C ASP A 251 30.01 -19.61 -32.72
N ILE A 252 29.28 -20.23 -31.79
CA ILE A 252 28.52 -19.57 -30.70
C ILE A 252 29.23 -19.87 -29.38
N GLU A 253 29.27 -18.87 -28.51
CA GLU A 253 29.78 -19.04 -27.15
C GLU A 253 28.61 -19.35 -26.19
N PHE A 254 28.64 -20.49 -25.53
CA PHE A 254 27.68 -20.85 -24.50
C PHE A 254 28.37 -20.80 -23.15
N ILE A 255 27.79 -20.01 -22.22
CA ILE A 255 28.33 -19.85 -20.87
C ILE A 255 27.24 -20.10 -19.82
N HIS A 256 27.59 -20.81 -18.76
CA HIS A 256 26.77 -20.84 -17.55
C HIS A 256 27.03 -19.54 -16.81
N SER A 257 26.07 -18.62 -16.84
CA SER A 257 26.26 -17.19 -16.61
C SER A 257 25.49 -16.71 -15.36
N ASP A 258 25.58 -15.44 -15.13
CA ASP A 258 24.78 -14.66 -14.16
C ASP A 258 24.32 -13.34 -14.79
N PHE A 259 23.38 -12.64 -14.14
CA PHE A 259 22.88 -11.35 -14.65
C PHE A 259 23.96 -10.28 -14.73
N LYS A 260 24.89 -10.23 -13.77
CA LYS A 260 25.99 -9.26 -13.79
C LYS A 260 26.87 -9.41 -15.03
N THR A 261 27.18 -10.65 -15.39
CA THR A 261 27.98 -10.96 -16.59
C THR A 261 27.21 -10.63 -17.87
N TYR A 262 25.92 -10.99 -17.93
CA TYR A 262 25.06 -10.69 -19.08
C TYR A 262 24.89 -9.17 -19.26
N VAL A 263 24.52 -8.42 -18.23
CA VAL A 263 24.32 -6.96 -18.29
C VAL A 263 25.60 -6.25 -18.74
N LYS A 264 26.75 -6.58 -18.16
CA LYS A 264 28.03 -5.99 -18.57
C LYS A 264 28.43 -6.29 -20.03
N ALA A 265 28.02 -7.42 -20.57
CA ALA A 265 28.23 -7.74 -21.96
C ALA A 265 27.28 -6.97 -22.89
N MET A 266 26.00 -6.91 -22.49
CA MET A 266 24.94 -6.18 -23.20
C MET A 266 25.24 -4.67 -23.26
N GLU A 267 25.65 -4.05 -22.12
CA GLU A 267 25.94 -2.61 -22.03
C GLU A 267 26.99 -2.15 -23.06
N LYS A 268 27.92 -3.01 -23.44
CA LYS A 268 28.92 -2.69 -24.48
C LYS A 268 28.32 -2.60 -25.88
N GLU A 269 27.12 -3.10 -26.06
CA GLU A 269 26.40 -3.12 -27.33
C GLU A 269 25.22 -2.16 -27.38
N ILE A 270 24.88 -1.51 -26.24
CA ILE A 270 23.83 -0.46 -26.17
C ILE A 270 24.22 0.67 -27.13
N SER A 271 23.29 1.06 -27.99
CA SER A 271 23.45 2.16 -28.93
C SER A 271 22.38 3.23 -28.70
N GLU A 272 22.58 4.41 -29.27
CA GLU A 272 21.59 5.50 -29.26
C GLU A 272 20.25 5.11 -29.93
N ASN A 273 20.21 4.00 -30.65
CA ASN A 273 19.02 3.50 -31.35
C ASN A 273 18.19 2.51 -30.52
N PHE A 274 18.53 2.27 -29.26
CA PHE A 274 17.67 1.46 -28.38
C PHE A 274 16.34 2.17 -28.18
N SER A 275 15.23 1.45 -28.32
CA SER A 275 13.90 1.97 -28.01
C SER A 275 13.83 2.39 -26.55
N THR A 276 13.05 3.42 -26.27
CA THR A 276 12.78 3.87 -24.91
C THR A 276 11.31 3.71 -24.62
N VAL A 277 10.99 2.97 -23.56
CA VAL A 277 9.64 2.87 -22.96
C VAL A 277 9.61 3.78 -21.74
N LYS A 278 8.56 4.57 -21.59
CA LYS A 278 8.45 5.56 -20.49
C LYS A 278 7.24 5.25 -19.60
N GLY A 279 7.43 5.43 -18.29
CA GLY A 279 6.36 5.33 -17.29
C GLY A 279 6.03 3.89 -16.90
N GLU A 280 4.81 3.70 -16.42
CA GLU A 280 4.35 2.38 -15.96
C GLU A 280 4.24 1.36 -17.10
N LEU A 281 4.51 0.10 -16.77
CA LEU A 281 4.45 -1.01 -17.70
C LEU A 281 3.19 -1.84 -17.42
N THR A 282 2.09 -1.51 -18.08
CA THR A 282 0.77 -2.12 -17.86
C THR A 282 0.16 -2.69 -19.15
N SER A 283 0.89 -2.69 -20.27
CA SER A 283 0.39 -3.00 -21.60
C SER A 283 -0.83 -2.13 -22.01
N GLN A 284 -0.95 -0.92 -21.46
CA GLN A 284 -2.07 -0.03 -21.69
C GLN A 284 -2.16 0.44 -23.15
N GLU A 285 -1.02 0.58 -23.81
CA GLU A 285 -0.91 0.93 -25.23
C GLU A 285 -1.13 -0.26 -26.18
N THR A 286 -1.44 -1.45 -25.64
CA THR A 286 -1.67 -2.68 -26.38
C THR A 286 -2.99 -3.36 -25.98
N ASP A 287 -2.97 -4.61 -25.52
CA ASP A 287 -4.16 -5.42 -25.29
C ASP A 287 -4.65 -5.46 -23.84
N GLY A 288 -3.91 -4.87 -22.91
CA GLY A 288 -4.23 -4.84 -21.48
C GLY A 288 -4.23 -6.20 -20.78
N ARG A 289 -3.84 -7.25 -21.50
CA ARG A 289 -3.76 -8.60 -20.92
C ARG A 289 -2.46 -8.79 -20.16
N TRP A 290 -2.43 -9.84 -19.34
CA TRP A 290 -1.24 -10.35 -18.64
C TRP A 290 -0.65 -9.44 -17.55
N THR A 291 -1.22 -8.25 -17.35
CA THR A 291 -0.96 -7.43 -16.17
C THR A 291 -2.02 -7.58 -15.08
N LEU A 292 -3.06 -8.37 -15.34
CA LEU A 292 -3.99 -8.95 -14.37
C LEU A 292 -4.60 -7.92 -13.40
N ALA A 293 -5.06 -6.80 -13.92
CA ALA A 293 -5.53 -5.65 -13.12
C ALA A 293 -6.65 -6.01 -12.11
N ASN A 294 -7.47 -7.04 -12.39
CA ASN A 294 -8.58 -7.44 -11.51
C ASN A 294 -8.13 -8.15 -10.22
N THR A 295 -6.86 -8.51 -10.11
CA THR A 295 -6.30 -8.99 -8.84
C THR A 295 -6.39 -7.92 -7.74
N ALA A 296 -6.46 -6.64 -8.13
CA ALA A 296 -6.67 -5.52 -7.21
C ALA A 296 -8.00 -5.58 -6.44
N SER A 297 -8.98 -6.35 -6.90
CA SER A 297 -10.27 -6.56 -6.24
C SER A 297 -10.51 -7.97 -5.71
N SER A 298 -9.61 -8.92 -5.98
CA SER A 298 -9.67 -10.25 -5.37
C SER A 298 -9.36 -10.15 -3.86
N TRP A 299 -10.13 -10.82 -3.02
CA TRP A 299 -9.93 -10.79 -1.57
C TRP A 299 -9.80 -9.36 -1.00
N MET A 300 -10.76 -8.50 -1.27
CA MET A 300 -10.73 -7.06 -0.92
C MET A 300 -10.28 -6.79 0.53
N GLY A 301 -10.69 -7.62 1.49
CA GLY A 301 -10.29 -7.47 2.89
C GLY A 301 -8.77 -7.48 3.12
N LEU A 302 -8.01 -8.26 2.31
CA LEU A 302 -6.54 -8.27 2.40
C LEU A 302 -5.92 -6.94 1.94
N LYS A 303 -6.52 -6.28 0.95
CA LYS A 303 -6.08 -4.96 0.47
C LYS A 303 -6.30 -3.88 1.53
N VAL A 304 -7.45 -3.93 2.20
CA VAL A 304 -7.76 -3.04 3.34
C VAL A 304 -6.79 -3.28 4.50
N ASP A 305 -6.53 -4.55 4.84
CA ASP A 305 -5.55 -4.90 5.89
C ASP A 305 -4.12 -4.47 5.52
N ASN A 306 -3.73 -4.58 4.24
CA ASN A 306 -2.44 -4.11 3.76
C ASN A 306 -2.30 -2.59 3.93
N ARG A 307 -3.28 -1.82 3.43
CA ARG A 307 -3.27 -0.36 3.60
C ARG A 307 -3.22 0.05 5.06
N ALA A 308 -3.95 -0.63 5.93
CA ALA A 308 -3.91 -0.37 7.38
C ALA A 308 -2.52 -0.70 7.97
N GLY A 309 -1.86 -1.77 7.51
CA GLY A 309 -0.50 -2.14 7.92
C GLY A 309 0.56 -1.13 7.47
N GLU A 310 0.51 -0.70 6.21
CA GLU A 310 1.37 0.35 5.65
C GLU A 310 1.18 1.66 6.41
N THR A 311 -0.06 2.10 6.63
CA THR A 311 -0.37 3.31 7.41
C THR A 311 0.17 3.22 8.84
N ALA A 312 0.02 2.06 9.51
CA ALA A 312 0.51 1.87 10.88
C ALA A 312 2.04 2.00 10.96
N LEU A 313 2.78 1.52 9.97
CA LEU A 313 4.24 1.60 9.93
C LEU A 313 4.72 2.96 9.41
N GLU A 314 4.38 3.30 8.16
CA GLU A 314 4.94 4.44 7.43
C GLU A 314 4.51 5.78 8.00
N ARG A 315 3.24 5.88 8.40
CA ARG A 315 2.59 7.15 8.74
C ARG A 315 2.42 7.34 10.25
N LYS A 316 2.57 6.28 11.06
CA LYS A 316 2.40 6.35 12.52
C LYS A 316 3.65 5.92 13.27
N ALA A 317 4.04 4.65 13.22
CA ALA A 317 5.11 4.10 14.06
C ALA A 317 6.48 4.70 13.75
N GLU A 318 6.91 4.72 12.48
CA GLU A 318 8.20 5.31 12.10
C GLU A 318 8.31 6.79 12.46
N PRO A 319 7.33 7.67 12.09
CA PRO A 319 7.43 9.08 12.43
C PRO A 319 7.37 9.34 13.94
N ALA A 320 6.48 8.67 14.68
CA ALA A 320 6.38 8.86 16.12
C ALA A 320 7.66 8.42 16.84
N ALA A 321 8.23 7.27 16.46
CA ALA A 321 9.49 6.79 17.00
C ALA A 321 10.67 7.74 16.67
N ALA A 322 10.70 8.30 15.45
CA ALA A 322 11.70 9.28 15.06
C ALA A 322 11.60 10.60 15.85
N MET A 323 10.38 11.10 16.07
CA MET A 323 10.14 12.25 16.94
C MET A 323 10.58 11.98 18.39
N ALA A 324 10.28 10.77 18.91
CA ALA A 324 10.69 10.37 20.24
C ALA A 324 12.22 10.27 20.36
N GLU A 325 12.90 9.81 19.30
CA GLU A 325 14.38 9.75 19.26
C GLU A 325 15.02 11.14 19.25
N VAL A 326 14.41 12.13 18.61
CA VAL A 326 14.85 13.53 18.69
C VAL A 326 14.90 14.02 20.15
N LEU A 327 14.03 13.51 21.02
CA LEU A 327 13.96 13.83 22.43
C LEU A 327 14.71 12.83 23.34
N GLY A 328 15.46 11.90 22.77
CA GLY A 328 16.35 11.00 23.49
C GLY A 328 15.81 9.61 23.84
N LYS A 329 14.61 9.23 23.39
CA LYS A 329 14.13 7.84 23.46
C LYS A 329 14.85 7.01 22.38
N ALA A 330 15.33 5.82 22.75
CA ALA A 330 15.96 4.93 21.78
C ALA A 330 14.94 4.47 20.70
N TYR A 331 15.36 4.53 19.43
CA TYR A 331 14.53 4.04 18.32
C TYR A 331 14.45 2.50 18.35
N PRO A 332 13.27 1.90 18.27
CA PRO A 332 13.09 0.45 18.36
C PRO A 332 13.34 -0.24 17.00
N GLU A 333 14.60 -0.21 16.52
CA GLU A 333 14.95 -0.65 15.17
C GLU A 333 14.62 -2.12 14.90
N ASP A 334 14.95 -3.03 15.85
CA ASP A 334 14.71 -4.46 15.67
C ASP A 334 13.21 -4.79 15.58
N GLN A 335 12.40 -4.16 16.42
CA GLN A 335 10.94 -4.33 16.42
C GLN A 335 10.34 -3.75 15.13
N MET A 336 10.85 -2.62 14.66
CA MET A 336 10.42 -1.99 13.41
C MET A 336 10.71 -2.90 12.22
N ILE A 337 11.94 -3.43 12.11
CA ILE A 337 12.32 -4.37 11.04
C ILE A 337 11.48 -5.65 11.11
N TYR A 338 11.23 -6.18 12.31
CA TYR A 338 10.37 -7.36 12.49
C TYR A 338 8.95 -7.10 11.98
N SER A 339 8.37 -5.96 12.32
CA SER A 339 7.02 -5.57 11.87
C SER A 339 6.98 -5.43 10.33
N TRP A 340 7.95 -4.72 9.74
CA TRP A 340 8.09 -4.60 8.29
C TRP A 340 8.21 -5.96 7.59
N LYS A 341 9.06 -6.86 8.10
CA LYS A 341 9.18 -8.21 7.53
C LYS A 341 7.86 -8.98 7.57
N LYS A 342 7.05 -8.84 8.65
CA LYS A 342 5.73 -9.47 8.73
C LYS A 342 4.74 -8.90 7.71
N LEU A 343 4.79 -7.59 7.47
CA LEU A 343 3.97 -6.96 6.42
C LEU A 343 4.45 -7.42 5.03
N MET A 344 5.74 -7.29 4.72
CA MET A 344 6.31 -7.63 3.43
C MET A 344 6.14 -9.11 3.05
N GLN A 345 6.04 -10.03 4.02
CA GLN A 345 5.73 -11.43 3.75
C GLN A 345 4.35 -11.64 3.09
N ASN A 346 3.49 -10.61 3.07
CA ASN A 346 2.21 -10.60 2.37
C ASN A 346 2.27 -9.89 1.01
N HIS A 347 3.38 -9.29 0.65
CA HIS A 347 3.55 -8.48 -0.57
C HIS A 347 3.91 -9.21 -1.85
N PRO A 348 4.31 -10.54 -1.86
CA PRO A 348 4.45 -11.25 -3.12
C PRO A 348 3.21 -11.12 -4.00
N HIS A 349 3.44 -11.10 -5.33
CA HIS A 349 2.37 -10.85 -6.28
C HIS A 349 1.19 -11.84 -6.12
N ASP A 350 1.41 -13.13 -5.88
CA ASP A 350 0.32 -14.08 -5.64
C ASP A 350 -0.35 -13.90 -4.28
N SER A 351 0.39 -13.41 -3.25
CA SER A 351 -0.18 -13.18 -1.92
C SER A 351 -1.07 -11.93 -1.91
N ILE A 352 -0.50 -10.72 -2.11
CA ILE A 352 -1.29 -9.48 -2.01
C ILE A 352 -2.34 -9.37 -3.12
N CYS A 353 -2.10 -9.91 -4.29
CA CYS A 353 -3.09 -9.97 -5.36
C CYS A 353 -4.27 -10.89 -5.01
N GLY A 354 -4.11 -11.78 -4.02
CA GLY A 354 -5.18 -12.69 -3.61
C GLY A 354 -5.53 -13.71 -4.68
N CYS A 355 -4.53 -14.12 -5.49
CA CYS A 355 -4.67 -15.14 -6.51
C CYS A 355 -3.97 -16.43 -6.07
N SER A 356 -4.27 -16.85 -4.86
CA SER A 356 -3.73 -18.03 -4.18
C SER A 356 -4.83 -18.88 -3.58
N VAL A 357 -4.51 -20.13 -3.20
CA VAL A 357 -5.46 -20.98 -2.49
C VAL A 357 -5.88 -20.38 -1.13
N ASP A 358 -7.07 -20.75 -0.65
CA ASP A 358 -7.67 -20.20 0.57
C ASP A 358 -6.74 -20.23 1.79
N GLU A 359 -5.90 -21.26 1.93
CA GLU A 359 -4.98 -21.42 3.05
C GLU A 359 -3.93 -20.29 3.10
N VAL A 360 -3.44 -19.84 1.95
CA VAL A 360 -2.51 -18.70 1.83
C VAL A 360 -3.19 -17.42 2.30
N ASN A 361 -4.35 -17.12 1.74
CA ASN A 361 -5.09 -15.90 2.03
C ASN A 361 -5.52 -15.81 3.51
N GLU A 362 -5.83 -16.95 4.15
CA GLU A 362 -6.13 -16.99 5.58
C GLU A 362 -4.89 -16.77 6.46
N GLU A 363 -3.72 -17.29 6.07
CA GLU A 363 -2.49 -17.05 6.82
C GLU A 363 -2.03 -15.59 6.74
N MET A 364 -2.24 -14.92 5.61
CA MET A 364 -1.93 -13.51 5.43
C MET A 364 -2.60 -12.61 6.48
N LYS A 365 -3.85 -12.88 6.86
CA LYS A 365 -4.57 -12.14 7.91
C LYS A 365 -3.81 -12.16 9.23
N THR A 366 -3.20 -13.31 9.58
CA THR A 366 -2.40 -13.44 10.79
C THR A 366 -1.10 -12.61 10.70
N ARG A 367 -0.45 -12.59 9.54
CA ARG A 367 0.77 -11.79 9.33
C ARG A 367 0.47 -10.29 9.37
N PHE A 368 -0.63 -9.83 8.75
CA PHE A 368 -1.10 -8.45 8.87
C PHE A 368 -1.37 -8.07 10.32
N ALA A 369 -2.09 -8.92 11.09
CA ALA A 369 -2.37 -8.66 12.49
C ALA A 369 -1.10 -8.58 13.33
N LYS A 370 -0.11 -9.46 13.12
CA LYS A 370 1.19 -9.42 13.82
C LYS A 370 1.97 -8.14 13.52
N SER A 371 2.05 -7.74 12.25
CA SER A 371 2.70 -6.50 11.85
C SER A 371 2.06 -5.30 12.53
N ARG A 372 0.73 -5.16 12.40
CA ARG A 372 -0.01 -4.02 12.94
C ARG A 372 0.09 -3.93 14.46
N GLN A 373 -0.04 -5.04 15.20
CA GLN A 373 0.07 -5.03 16.66
C GLN A 373 1.43 -4.52 17.14
N VAL A 374 2.52 -4.86 16.45
CA VAL A 374 3.86 -4.35 16.78
C VAL A 374 3.98 -2.87 16.43
N ALA A 375 3.50 -2.46 15.26
CA ALA A 375 3.50 -1.05 14.85
C ALA A 375 2.68 -0.17 15.81
N ASP A 376 1.48 -0.62 16.19
CA ASP A 376 0.62 0.07 17.15
C ASP A 376 1.30 0.20 18.52
N ALA A 377 1.96 -0.87 19.03
CA ALA A 377 2.70 -0.82 20.28
C ALA A 377 3.86 0.20 20.24
N ILE A 378 4.63 0.21 19.14
CA ILE A 378 5.70 1.20 18.94
C ILE A 378 5.14 2.62 18.92
N TYR A 379 4.03 2.81 18.22
CA TYR A 379 3.36 4.09 18.14
C TYR A 379 2.89 4.57 19.52
N ASP A 380 2.14 3.74 20.25
CA ASP A 380 1.57 4.07 21.55
C ASP A 380 2.66 4.42 22.57
N GLU A 381 3.73 3.61 22.65
CA GLU A 381 4.86 3.89 23.53
C GLU A 381 5.61 5.18 23.17
N SER A 382 5.72 5.48 21.87
CA SER A 382 6.38 6.70 21.39
C SER A 382 5.53 7.93 21.72
N VAL A 383 4.23 7.87 21.45
CA VAL A 383 3.30 8.96 21.72
C VAL A 383 3.11 9.20 23.23
N GLU A 384 3.09 8.15 24.06
CA GLU A 384 3.07 8.29 25.52
C GLU A 384 4.32 9.01 26.02
N TYR A 385 5.52 8.58 25.58
CA TYR A 385 6.78 9.23 25.91
C TYR A 385 6.78 10.71 25.48
N LEU A 386 6.39 11.00 24.25
CA LEU A 386 6.31 12.36 23.71
C LEU A 386 5.32 13.24 24.51
N THR A 387 4.16 12.69 24.86
CA THR A 387 3.12 13.38 25.61
C THR A 387 3.61 13.79 27.02
N ASP A 388 4.43 12.96 27.65
CA ASP A 388 5.05 13.26 28.95
C ASP A 388 6.13 14.36 28.88
N GLN A 389 6.62 14.69 27.67
CA GLN A 389 7.57 15.81 27.48
C GLN A 389 6.85 17.16 27.29
N VAL A 390 5.54 17.18 27.10
CA VAL A 390 4.78 18.43 26.90
C VAL A 390 4.57 19.15 28.22
N ASN A 391 4.92 20.43 28.29
CA ASN A 391 4.78 21.26 29.50
C ASN A 391 3.33 21.68 29.76
N THR A 392 2.48 20.73 30.18
CA THR A 392 1.07 21.02 30.50
C THR A 392 0.92 21.89 31.78
N ALA A 393 1.99 22.03 32.57
CA ALA A 393 1.99 23.00 33.70
C ALA A 393 1.92 24.45 33.22
N ALA A 394 2.21 24.74 31.96
CA ALA A 394 2.09 26.06 31.36
C ALA A 394 0.65 26.42 30.94
N LEU A 395 -0.32 25.49 31.04
CA LEU A 395 -1.74 25.77 30.72
C LEU A 395 -2.30 26.89 31.59
N PRO A 396 -3.12 27.81 31.03
CA PRO A 396 -3.59 29.00 31.74
C PRO A 396 -4.60 28.67 32.84
N GLY A 397 -4.69 29.53 33.88
CA GLY A 397 -5.66 29.40 34.99
C GLY A 397 -5.19 28.44 36.10
N ASN A 398 -5.95 28.45 37.21
CA ASN A 398 -5.62 27.70 38.42
C ASN A 398 -6.62 26.57 38.75
N SER A 399 -7.57 26.28 37.85
CA SER A 399 -8.55 25.19 38.05
C SER A 399 -7.90 23.81 37.86
N GLU A 400 -8.52 22.76 38.40
CA GLU A 400 -8.17 21.39 38.05
C GLU A 400 -8.36 21.17 36.55
N LYS A 401 -7.38 20.57 35.88
CA LYS A 401 -7.40 20.32 34.44
C LYS A 401 -7.17 18.86 34.13
N ILE A 402 -7.74 18.40 33.02
CA ILE A 402 -7.51 17.08 32.43
C ILE A 402 -6.85 17.32 31.08
N PRO A 403 -5.51 17.40 31.02
CA PRO A 403 -4.79 17.69 29.80
C PRO A 403 -4.69 16.45 28.88
N PHE A 404 -4.73 16.69 27.58
CA PHE A 404 -4.41 15.69 26.57
C PHE A 404 -3.79 16.36 25.33
N VAL A 405 -3.06 15.57 24.57
CA VAL A 405 -2.30 16.04 23.41
C VAL A 405 -2.82 15.32 22.17
N VAL A 406 -3.16 16.09 21.14
CA VAL A 406 -3.58 15.56 19.84
C VAL A 406 -2.37 15.55 18.90
N TRP A 407 -2.08 14.40 18.34
CA TRP A 407 -0.91 14.11 17.52
C TRP A 407 -1.24 14.00 16.04
N ASN A 408 -0.39 14.59 15.22
CA ASN A 408 -0.40 14.52 13.77
C ASN A 408 0.98 14.10 13.25
N THR A 409 1.13 12.88 12.83
CA THR A 409 2.37 12.35 12.25
C THR A 409 2.37 12.40 10.71
N SER A 410 1.41 13.11 10.09
CA SER A 410 1.37 13.33 8.65
C SER A 410 2.10 14.63 8.24
N GLY A 411 2.49 14.71 6.98
CA GLY A 411 3.13 15.89 6.40
C GLY A 411 2.19 17.09 6.17
N THR A 412 0.91 16.98 6.53
CA THR A 412 -0.10 18.01 6.27
C THR A 412 -0.72 18.48 7.59
N ALA A 413 -0.85 19.79 7.80
CA ALA A 413 -1.64 20.31 8.91
C ALA A 413 -3.11 19.90 8.76
N LYS A 414 -3.76 19.52 9.87
CA LYS A 414 -5.12 18.97 9.84
C LYS A 414 -6.07 19.72 10.74
N LYS A 415 -7.29 19.90 10.22
CA LYS A 415 -8.50 20.15 11.01
C LYS A 415 -9.41 18.94 10.84
N GLN A 416 -9.65 18.21 11.91
CA GLN A 416 -10.41 16.94 11.85
C GLN A 416 -11.20 16.73 13.13
N VAL A 417 -12.41 16.19 12.99
CA VAL A 417 -13.20 15.77 14.14
C VAL A 417 -12.64 14.49 14.74
N ILE A 418 -12.27 14.55 16.00
CA ILE A 418 -11.80 13.40 16.78
C ILE A 418 -12.74 13.09 17.94
N ALA A 419 -12.76 11.83 18.35
CA ALA A 419 -13.42 11.37 19.57
C ALA A 419 -12.39 10.69 20.48
N LYS A 420 -12.24 11.15 21.71
CA LYS A 420 -11.26 10.60 22.67
C LYS A 420 -11.89 10.32 24.02
N GLU A 421 -11.71 9.09 24.51
CA GLU A 421 -11.98 8.77 25.90
C GLU A 421 -10.85 9.29 26.79
N LEU A 422 -11.19 10.04 27.82
CA LEU A 422 -10.29 10.57 28.85
C LEU A 422 -10.69 10.05 30.23
N HIS A 423 -9.71 9.73 31.07
CA HIS A 423 -9.90 9.33 32.43
C HIS A 423 -10.04 10.58 33.32
N LEU A 424 -11.15 10.71 34.05
CA LEU A 424 -11.29 11.68 35.10
C LEU A 424 -10.41 11.30 36.29
N PHE A 425 -10.32 9.99 36.57
CA PHE A 425 -9.42 9.43 37.58
C PHE A 425 -9.23 7.92 37.31
N ARG A 426 -8.17 7.33 37.90
CA ARG A 426 -7.94 5.90 38.04
C ARG A 426 -7.98 5.52 39.51
N ASP A 427 -8.76 4.49 39.88
CA ASP A 427 -8.78 3.94 41.25
C ASP A 427 -8.06 2.59 41.27
N TYR A 428 -6.95 2.51 41.99
CA TYR A 428 -6.11 1.32 42.11
C TYR A 428 -6.51 0.40 43.29
N ASN A 429 -7.60 0.64 43.98
CA ASN A 429 -8.06 -0.12 45.14
C ASN A 429 -8.97 -1.31 44.76
N LEU A 430 -8.59 -2.11 43.80
CA LEU A 430 -9.41 -3.20 43.25
C LEU A 430 -9.74 -4.35 44.18
N PHE A 431 -9.08 -4.44 45.33
CA PHE A 431 -9.35 -5.52 46.30
C PHE A 431 -10.40 -5.09 47.34
N VAL A 432 -10.95 -3.93 47.22
CA VAL A 432 -12.08 -3.44 48.01
C VAL A 432 -13.34 -3.57 47.15
N TRP A 433 -14.29 -4.37 47.57
CA TRP A 433 -15.53 -4.71 46.82
C TRP A 433 -16.37 -3.51 46.36
N ASP A 434 -16.20 -2.34 47.00
CA ASP A 434 -16.88 -1.13 46.72
C ASP A 434 -16.17 -0.18 45.71
N GLY A 435 -15.03 -0.56 45.15
CA GLY A 435 -14.26 0.28 44.24
C GLY A 435 -15.02 0.67 42.96
N TYR A 436 -15.79 -0.27 42.37
CA TYR A 436 -16.66 0.01 41.24
C TYR A 436 -17.82 0.94 41.66
N GLU A 437 -18.54 0.58 42.73
CA GLU A 437 -19.68 1.34 43.24
C GLU A 437 -19.26 2.76 43.70
N ALA A 438 -18.08 2.87 44.30
CA ALA A 438 -17.52 4.18 44.71
C ALA A 438 -17.17 5.04 43.49
N ALA A 439 -16.61 4.44 42.42
CA ALA A 439 -16.32 5.17 41.19
C ALA A 439 -17.62 5.55 40.44
N GLU A 440 -18.62 4.67 40.45
CA GLU A 440 -19.94 4.93 39.85
C GLU A 440 -20.68 6.07 40.55
N ALA A 441 -20.59 6.14 41.88
CA ALA A 441 -21.22 7.17 42.70
C ALA A 441 -20.63 8.58 42.49
N VAL A 442 -19.47 8.71 41.87
CA VAL A 442 -18.89 10.01 41.49
C VAL A 442 -19.74 10.65 40.39
N GLU A 443 -20.38 11.74 40.71
CA GLU A 443 -21.16 12.52 39.75
C GLU A 443 -20.25 13.05 38.63
N MET A 444 -20.79 13.10 37.42
CA MET A 444 -20.08 13.66 36.26
C MET A 444 -19.97 15.18 36.44
N PRO A 445 -18.78 15.77 36.54
CA PRO A 445 -18.63 17.21 36.63
C PRO A 445 -19.09 17.88 35.34
N ASN A 446 -19.58 19.12 35.45
CA ASN A 446 -19.81 19.94 34.26
C ASN A 446 -18.45 20.40 33.70
N LEU A 447 -18.15 20.04 32.47
CA LEU A 447 -16.83 20.24 31.85
C LEU A 447 -16.95 21.10 30.59
N VAL A 448 -15.90 21.87 30.31
CA VAL A 448 -15.69 22.59 29.04
C VAL A 448 -14.33 22.18 28.44
N LEU A 449 -14.28 22.07 27.13
CA LEU A 449 -13.03 21.86 26.40
C LEU A 449 -12.38 23.22 26.10
N CYS A 450 -11.09 23.33 26.38
CA CYS A 450 -10.28 24.50 26.06
C CYS A 450 -9.06 24.14 25.23
N ASP A 451 -8.64 25.06 24.36
CA ASP A 451 -7.34 25.02 23.66
C ASP A 451 -6.19 25.41 24.60
N ALA A 452 -4.94 25.30 24.08
CA ALA A 452 -3.74 25.67 24.85
C ALA A 452 -3.70 27.14 25.32
N ASN A 453 -4.48 28.04 24.73
CA ASN A 453 -4.55 29.46 25.08
C ASN A 453 -5.65 29.76 26.08
N GLY A 454 -6.48 28.78 26.42
CA GLY A 454 -7.63 28.94 27.34
C GLY A 454 -8.91 29.35 26.65
N ASN A 455 -8.98 29.29 25.31
CA ASN A 455 -10.23 29.55 24.60
C ASN A 455 -11.12 28.30 24.61
N ALA A 456 -12.41 28.48 24.88
CA ALA A 456 -13.37 27.40 24.81
C ALA A 456 -13.54 26.89 23.37
N VAL A 457 -13.47 25.56 23.19
CA VAL A 457 -13.65 24.88 21.93
C VAL A 457 -14.99 24.16 21.93
N PRO A 458 -15.83 24.31 20.90
CA PRO A 458 -17.07 23.57 20.77
C PRO A 458 -16.82 22.07 20.83
N ALA A 459 -17.45 21.36 21.76
CA ALA A 459 -17.26 19.93 21.96
C ALA A 459 -18.53 19.27 22.47
N LYS A 460 -18.70 17.99 22.14
CA LYS A 460 -19.67 17.10 22.78
C LYS A 460 -18.91 16.28 23.82
N ILE A 461 -19.35 16.43 25.09
CA ILE A 461 -18.73 15.75 26.23
C ILE A 461 -19.77 14.83 26.86
N GLU A 462 -19.51 13.53 26.83
CA GLU A 462 -20.44 12.50 27.26
C GLU A 462 -19.84 11.62 28.36
N ASN A 463 -20.66 11.14 29.29
CA ASN A 463 -20.22 10.16 30.28
C ASN A 463 -19.91 8.81 29.55
N ALA A 464 -18.67 8.40 29.56
CA ALA A 464 -18.23 7.11 28.98
C ALA A 464 -18.21 5.97 30.02
N GLY A 465 -18.81 6.21 31.22
CA GLY A 465 -18.95 5.19 32.24
C GLY A 465 -17.64 4.85 32.96
N ILE A 466 -17.59 3.62 33.45
CA ILE A 466 -16.44 3.05 34.17
C ILE A 466 -15.94 1.84 33.45
N SER A 467 -14.62 1.68 33.38
CA SER A 467 -14.01 0.48 32.81
C SER A 467 -12.81 0.02 33.63
N PHE A 468 -12.58 -1.27 33.59
CA PHE A 468 -11.36 -1.89 34.08
C PHE A 468 -10.20 -1.55 33.14
N GLY A 469 -9.02 -1.30 33.75
CA GLY A 469 -7.76 -1.15 33.04
C GLY A 469 -6.60 -1.62 33.90
N TYR A 470 -5.41 -1.61 33.32
CA TYR A 470 -4.18 -1.96 34.03
C TYR A 470 -2.98 -1.26 33.41
N ASP A 471 -1.98 -0.99 34.27
CA ASP A 471 -0.65 -0.58 33.84
C ASP A 471 0.31 -1.76 33.95
N LEU A 472 1.30 -1.83 33.08
CA LEU A 472 2.34 -2.86 33.03
C LEU A 472 3.74 -2.22 33.24
N PRO A 473 4.10 -1.88 34.49
CA PRO A 473 5.39 -1.31 34.77
C PRO A 473 6.56 -2.28 34.50
N ASP A 474 7.70 -1.76 34.09
CA ASP A 474 8.92 -2.55 33.82
C ASP A 474 9.55 -3.16 35.08
N ASP A 475 9.33 -2.49 36.25
CA ASP A 475 10.04 -2.75 37.50
C ASP A 475 9.19 -3.46 38.56
N ARG A 476 7.92 -3.74 38.28
CA ARG A 476 6.99 -4.36 39.21
C ARG A 476 5.83 -5.06 38.56
N PHE A 477 5.02 -5.76 39.40
CA PHE A 477 3.82 -6.47 38.95
C PHE A 477 2.78 -5.51 38.37
N ARG A 478 1.92 -5.99 37.46
CA ARG A 478 0.81 -5.24 36.86
C ARG A 478 0.00 -4.47 37.90
N GLN A 479 -0.45 -3.30 37.55
CA GLN A 479 -1.21 -2.39 38.41
C GLN A 479 -2.62 -2.19 37.86
N PRO A 480 -3.58 -3.02 38.30
CA PRO A 480 -4.96 -2.92 37.84
C PRO A 480 -5.68 -1.70 38.49
N TYR A 481 -6.63 -1.12 37.74
CA TYR A 481 -7.44 0.00 38.20
C TYR A 481 -8.85 -0.03 37.59
N MET A 482 -9.78 0.73 38.21
CA MET A 482 -11.02 1.17 37.61
C MET A 482 -10.88 2.62 37.19
N ALA A 483 -11.28 2.98 35.96
CA ALA A 483 -11.26 4.33 35.45
C ALA A 483 -12.68 4.89 35.27
N LYS A 484 -12.96 6.08 35.81
CA LYS A 484 -14.12 6.90 35.43
C LYS A 484 -13.76 7.68 34.17
N LYS A 485 -14.59 7.61 33.13
CA LYS A 485 -14.24 8.14 31.80
C LYS A 485 -15.26 9.14 31.28
N VAL A 486 -14.78 10.03 30.40
CA VAL A 486 -15.57 10.89 29.54
C VAL A 486 -15.17 10.69 28.09
N LEU A 487 -16.11 10.76 27.17
CA LEU A 487 -15.90 10.82 25.74
C LEU A 487 -16.01 12.28 25.30
N VAL A 488 -14.95 12.79 24.68
CA VAL A 488 -14.89 14.14 24.12
C VAL A 488 -14.83 14.07 22.63
N THR A 489 -15.80 14.66 21.92
CA THR A 489 -15.83 14.75 20.45
C THR A 489 -15.78 16.21 20.04
N PHE A 490 -14.81 16.60 19.22
CA PHE A 490 -14.59 17.98 18.80
C PHE A 490 -13.74 18.03 17.53
N GLU A 491 -13.71 19.18 16.83
CA GLU A 491 -12.80 19.42 15.71
C GLU A 491 -11.45 19.93 16.26
N ALA A 492 -10.40 19.13 16.10
CA ALA A 492 -9.04 19.49 16.48
C ALA A 492 -8.29 20.14 15.30
N GLU A 493 -7.45 21.14 15.59
CA GLU A 493 -6.52 21.75 14.65
C GLU A 493 -5.10 21.43 15.10
N VAL A 494 -4.31 20.78 14.23
CA VAL A 494 -2.99 20.23 14.59
C VAL A 494 -1.99 20.46 13.46
N PRO A 495 -0.80 21.06 13.73
CA PRO A 495 0.21 21.26 12.71
C PRO A 495 0.74 19.95 12.12
N ALA A 496 1.30 20.01 10.91
CA ALA A 496 1.97 18.88 10.28
C ALA A 496 3.14 18.39 11.14
N MET A 497 3.38 17.08 11.15
CA MET A 497 4.48 16.46 11.88
C MET A 497 4.62 17.02 13.32
N GLY A 498 3.49 17.07 14.03
CA GLY A 498 3.46 17.76 15.32
C GLY A 498 2.26 17.43 16.19
N TYR A 499 1.96 18.34 17.08
CA TYR A 499 0.87 18.19 18.05
C TYR A 499 0.30 19.53 18.51
N ALA A 500 -0.92 19.44 19.10
CA ALA A 500 -1.57 20.52 19.83
C ALA A 500 -2.16 20.01 21.15
N THR A 501 -2.09 20.82 22.20
CA THR A 501 -2.58 20.47 23.54
C THR A 501 -3.97 21.05 23.78
N TYR A 502 -4.84 20.23 24.32
CA TYR A 502 -6.18 20.58 24.76
C TYR A 502 -6.38 20.13 26.21
N TYR A 503 -7.36 20.69 26.89
CA TYR A 503 -7.70 20.26 28.24
C TYR A 503 -9.17 20.44 28.55
N LEU A 504 -9.67 19.58 29.43
CA LEU A 504 -10.99 19.80 30.09
C LEU A 504 -10.79 20.52 31.43
N GLU A 505 -11.67 21.45 31.74
CA GLU A 505 -11.78 22.04 33.04
C GLU A 505 -13.24 22.17 33.47
N GLN A 506 -13.47 22.41 34.79
CA GLN A 506 -14.80 22.55 35.32
C GLN A 506 -15.46 23.88 34.86
N ALA A 507 -16.67 23.77 34.36
CA ALA A 507 -17.46 24.90 33.88
C ALA A 507 -18.64 25.23 34.81
N GLU A 508 -19.12 26.47 34.75
CA GLU A 508 -20.39 26.84 35.36
C GLU A 508 -21.57 26.17 34.63
N PRO A 509 -22.69 25.85 35.29
CA PRO A 509 -23.75 24.98 34.73
C PRO A 509 -24.41 25.42 33.41
N ASP A 510 -24.32 26.68 33.02
CA ASP A 510 -25.09 27.24 31.89
C ASP A 510 -24.38 27.30 30.53
N GLN A 511 -23.15 26.78 30.37
CA GLN A 511 -22.36 26.96 29.15
C GLN A 511 -22.47 25.85 28.10
N ASN A 512 -23.14 24.73 28.41
CA ASN A 512 -23.22 23.58 27.47
C ASN A 512 -24.67 23.16 27.17
N GLN A 513 -25.53 24.06 26.67
CA GLN A 513 -26.84 23.65 26.14
C GLN A 513 -26.76 23.40 24.63
N GLU A 514 -26.66 22.12 24.22
CA GLU A 514 -27.09 21.72 22.89
C GLU A 514 -28.60 21.86 22.77
N THR A 515 -29.07 22.68 21.82
CA THR A 515 -30.49 22.72 21.46
C THR A 515 -30.79 21.46 20.68
N SER A 516 -31.59 20.55 21.23
CA SER A 516 -32.12 19.38 20.51
C SER A 516 -33.13 19.83 19.45
N ALA A 517 -32.67 20.22 18.28
CA ALA A 517 -33.54 20.39 17.12
C ALA A 517 -33.84 18.99 16.52
N ASP A 518 -35.06 18.74 16.08
CA ASP A 518 -35.40 17.52 15.33
C ASP A 518 -34.84 17.63 13.92
N PHE A 519 -33.71 16.93 13.67
CA PHE A 519 -33.03 16.91 12.40
C PHE A 519 -33.14 15.55 11.65
N ALA A 520 -33.88 14.58 12.20
CA ALA A 520 -33.91 13.20 11.67
C ALA A 520 -34.29 13.09 10.19
N ASN A 521 -35.11 14.03 9.67
CA ASN A 521 -35.55 14.08 8.27
C ASN A 521 -34.67 14.98 7.39
N GLU A 522 -33.61 15.55 7.89
CA GLU A 522 -32.73 16.44 7.12
C GLU A 522 -31.89 15.66 6.11
N ARG A 523 -31.83 16.15 4.89
CA ARG A 523 -31.11 15.53 3.76
C ARG A 523 -30.00 16.42 3.19
N VAL A 524 -29.66 17.48 3.90
CA VAL A 524 -28.64 18.45 3.49
C VAL A 524 -27.54 18.51 4.53
N LEU A 525 -26.31 18.22 4.06
CA LEU A 525 -25.09 18.44 4.83
C LEU A 525 -24.41 19.68 4.22
N GLU A 526 -24.04 20.65 5.04
CA GLU A 526 -23.48 21.90 4.53
C GLU A 526 -22.41 22.44 5.48
N ASN A 527 -21.26 22.83 4.91
CA ASN A 527 -20.17 23.52 5.61
C ASN A 527 -19.73 24.75 4.80
N GLU A 528 -18.58 25.32 5.11
CA GLU A 528 -18.06 26.50 4.40
C GLU A 528 -17.64 26.19 2.95
N ASN A 529 -17.22 24.95 2.64
CA ASN A 529 -16.67 24.52 1.35
C ASN A 529 -17.72 23.87 0.46
N LEU A 530 -18.58 23.03 1.04
CA LEU A 530 -19.46 22.11 0.30
C LEU A 530 -20.92 22.22 0.74
N LYS A 531 -21.80 21.91 -0.18
CA LYS A 531 -23.20 21.59 0.13
C LYS A 531 -23.56 20.25 -0.51
N VAL A 532 -23.91 19.28 0.30
CA VAL A 532 -24.31 17.93 -0.11
C VAL A 532 -25.82 17.79 0.06
N THR A 533 -26.52 17.32 -0.97
CA THR A 533 -27.95 17.06 -0.94
C THR A 533 -28.22 15.60 -1.28
N VAL A 534 -28.87 14.86 -0.39
CA VAL A 534 -29.17 13.44 -0.59
C VAL A 534 -30.52 13.28 -1.31
N ASN A 535 -30.52 12.55 -2.42
CA ASN A 535 -31.71 12.25 -3.23
C ASN A 535 -32.56 11.14 -2.59
N GLU A 536 -33.79 10.93 -3.09
CA GLU A 536 -34.70 9.89 -2.57
C GLU A 536 -34.19 8.47 -2.76
N ASP A 537 -33.37 8.27 -3.80
CA ASP A 537 -32.75 6.98 -4.11
C ASP A 537 -31.38 6.78 -3.42
N GLY A 538 -31.03 7.65 -2.49
CA GLY A 538 -29.77 7.55 -1.74
C GLY A 538 -28.54 8.03 -2.48
N SER A 539 -28.61 8.33 -3.78
CA SER A 539 -27.55 9.07 -4.46
C SER A 539 -27.47 10.50 -3.91
N TYR A 540 -26.37 11.19 -4.15
CA TYR A 540 -26.22 12.55 -3.63
C TYR A 540 -25.63 13.50 -4.65
N GLN A 541 -25.81 14.79 -4.41
CA GLN A 541 -25.23 15.88 -5.16
C GLN A 541 -24.24 16.62 -4.28
N ILE A 542 -23.11 17.06 -4.85
CA ILE A 542 -22.13 17.91 -4.16
C ILE A 542 -21.97 19.22 -4.94
N LEU A 543 -22.34 20.31 -4.31
CA LEU A 543 -21.98 21.65 -4.77
C LEU A 543 -20.63 22.05 -4.16
N ASN A 544 -19.64 22.27 -5.01
CA ASN A 544 -18.42 22.98 -4.62
C ASN A 544 -18.71 24.48 -4.58
N LYS A 545 -18.66 25.09 -3.40
CA LYS A 545 -19.02 26.52 -3.22
C LYS A 545 -17.98 27.46 -3.80
N GLU A 546 -16.73 27.01 -3.97
CA GLU A 546 -15.67 27.82 -4.57
C GLU A 546 -15.91 28.01 -6.06
N THR A 547 -16.20 26.92 -6.79
CA THR A 547 -16.36 26.96 -8.25
C THR A 547 -17.79 27.14 -8.70
N GLY A 548 -18.77 26.89 -7.82
CA GLY A 548 -20.19 26.84 -8.14
C GLY A 548 -20.60 25.61 -8.94
N ARG A 549 -19.70 24.64 -9.17
CA ARG A 549 -20.02 23.37 -9.86
C ARG A 549 -20.80 22.45 -8.96
N THR A 550 -21.87 21.86 -9.48
CA THR A 550 -22.61 20.76 -8.85
C THR A 550 -22.29 19.47 -9.58
N TYR A 551 -21.87 18.45 -8.83
CA TYR A 551 -21.77 17.06 -9.30
C TYR A 551 -23.04 16.34 -8.89
N GLU A 552 -23.70 15.66 -9.82
CA GLU A 552 -25.02 15.07 -9.62
C GLU A 552 -24.97 13.55 -9.63
N ASN A 553 -25.92 12.92 -8.92
CA ASN A 553 -26.12 11.46 -8.89
C ASN A 553 -24.88 10.66 -8.45
N LEU A 554 -24.07 11.21 -7.56
CA LEU A 554 -22.89 10.53 -7.01
C LEU A 554 -23.32 9.39 -6.07
N GLY A 555 -22.47 8.35 -5.98
CA GLY A 555 -22.55 7.33 -4.93
C GLY A 555 -23.67 6.31 -5.09
N PHE A 556 -24.17 6.07 -6.31
CA PHE A 556 -25.03 4.91 -6.52
C PHE A 556 -24.19 3.63 -6.66
N TYR A 557 -24.78 2.50 -6.29
CA TYR A 557 -24.14 1.20 -6.36
C TYR A 557 -24.64 0.40 -7.55
N GLU A 558 -23.74 -0.43 -8.11
CA GLU A 558 -24.09 -1.40 -9.12
C GLU A 558 -23.53 -2.79 -8.77
N ASP A 559 -24.29 -3.82 -9.10
CA ASP A 559 -23.98 -5.22 -8.94
C ASP A 559 -24.03 -5.94 -10.29
N THR A 560 -22.98 -6.70 -10.61
CA THR A 560 -22.83 -7.47 -11.85
C THR A 560 -22.38 -8.88 -11.54
N GLY A 561 -22.74 -9.87 -12.37
CA GLY A 561 -22.23 -11.25 -12.24
C GLY A 561 -20.77 -11.35 -12.67
N ASP A 562 -20.04 -12.33 -12.14
CA ASP A 562 -18.64 -12.62 -12.48
C ASP A 562 -18.44 -14.09 -12.86
N MET A 563 -18.03 -14.34 -14.13
CA MET A 563 -17.68 -15.66 -14.65
C MET A 563 -16.17 -15.94 -14.61
N GLY A 564 -15.38 -14.96 -14.17
CA GLY A 564 -13.94 -15.03 -14.12
C GLY A 564 -13.40 -15.91 -13.00
N ASN A 565 -12.22 -15.53 -12.52
CA ASN A 565 -11.49 -16.15 -11.43
C ASN A 565 -10.74 -15.06 -10.61
N GLU A 566 -9.86 -15.43 -9.71
CA GLU A 566 -9.13 -14.44 -8.90
C GLU A 566 -8.28 -13.48 -9.72
N TYR A 567 -7.80 -13.88 -10.90
CA TYR A 567 -6.99 -13.03 -11.79
C TYR A 567 -7.83 -12.09 -12.64
N ILE A 568 -9.00 -12.51 -13.11
CA ILE A 568 -9.71 -11.82 -14.18
C ILE A 568 -11.20 -11.73 -13.87
N TYR A 569 -11.76 -10.51 -14.00
CA TYR A 569 -13.20 -10.28 -13.99
C TYR A 569 -13.78 -10.47 -15.40
N ILE A 570 -14.82 -11.27 -15.52
CA ILE A 570 -15.58 -11.44 -16.75
C ILE A 570 -17.07 -11.37 -16.40
N GLN A 571 -17.76 -10.34 -16.91
CA GLN A 571 -19.21 -10.19 -16.68
C GLN A 571 -19.99 -11.37 -17.27
N ASP A 572 -21.07 -11.78 -16.60
CA ASP A 572 -21.98 -12.82 -17.05
C ASP A 572 -22.47 -12.62 -18.50
N SER A 573 -22.80 -13.70 -19.20
CA SER A 573 -23.18 -13.67 -20.62
C SER A 573 -24.42 -12.82 -20.89
N GLY A 574 -25.32 -12.70 -19.92
CA GLY A 574 -26.52 -11.83 -20.00
C GLY A 574 -26.22 -10.36 -19.75
N LYS A 575 -25.02 -10.02 -19.29
CA LYS A 575 -24.58 -8.65 -18.92
C LYS A 575 -25.59 -7.92 -18.04
N GLN A 576 -26.15 -8.65 -17.07
CA GLN A 576 -27.13 -8.10 -16.15
C GLN A 576 -26.46 -7.18 -15.13
N THR A 577 -26.88 -5.92 -15.09
CA THR A 577 -26.49 -4.95 -14.06
C THR A 577 -27.70 -4.60 -13.20
N ILE A 578 -27.54 -4.66 -11.89
CA ILE A 578 -28.55 -4.22 -10.91
C ILE A 578 -27.98 -3.00 -10.21
N THR A 579 -28.78 -1.94 -10.08
CA THR A 579 -28.28 -0.67 -9.53
C THR A 579 -29.26 -0.09 -8.51
N THR A 580 -28.74 0.70 -7.57
CA THR A 580 -29.56 1.49 -6.62
C THR A 580 -30.15 2.74 -7.28
N LYS A 581 -29.77 3.11 -8.50
CA LYS A 581 -30.27 4.29 -9.22
C LYS A 581 -31.80 4.20 -9.39
N GLY A 582 -32.54 5.16 -8.81
CA GLY A 582 -33.99 5.15 -8.77
C GLY A 582 -34.63 4.19 -7.76
N MET A 583 -33.87 3.46 -6.97
CA MET A 583 -34.35 2.61 -5.88
C MET A 583 -34.61 3.47 -4.65
N LYS A 584 -35.76 3.34 -4.03
CA LYS A 584 -36.05 4.10 -2.79
C LYS A 584 -35.13 3.66 -1.66
N ALA A 585 -34.45 4.62 -1.03
CA ALA A 585 -33.61 4.42 0.14
C ALA A 585 -34.32 4.82 1.44
N GLU A 586 -33.90 4.22 2.55
CA GLU A 586 -34.19 4.75 3.88
C GLU A 586 -33.08 5.73 4.27
N ILE A 587 -33.43 7.00 4.54
CA ILE A 587 -32.49 8.08 4.75
C ILE A 587 -32.78 8.74 6.09
N ARG A 588 -31.75 8.88 6.94
CA ARG A 588 -31.85 9.47 8.27
C ARG A 588 -30.63 10.32 8.62
N CYS A 589 -30.83 11.55 9.02
CA CYS A 589 -29.78 12.33 9.70
C CYS A 589 -29.63 11.83 11.14
N VAL A 590 -28.45 11.37 11.51
CA VAL A 590 -28.18 10.77 12.82
C VAL A 590 -27.38 11.66 13.74
N GLU A 591 -26.67 12.65 13.18
CA GLU A 591 -25.93 13.64 13.94
C GLU A 591 -25.89 14.97 13.20
N LYS A 592 -26.10 16.07 13.93
CA LYS A 592 -25.90 17.43 13.44
C LYS A 592 -25.55 18.32 14.63
N ASN A 593 -24.33 18.85 14.59
CA ASN A 593 -23.80 19.70 15.65
C ASN A 593 -22.88 20.79 15.07
N ALA A 594 -22.13 21.47 15.94
CA ALA A 594 -21.28 22.62 15.56
C ALA A 594 -20.06 22.21 14.69
N PHE A 595 -19.68 20.94 14.64
CA PHE A 595 -18.46 20.46 13.97
C PHE A 595 -18.69 19.42 12.90
N ARG A 596 -19.87 18.74 12.83
CA ARG A 596 -20.19 17.83 11.72
C ARG A 596 -21.68 17.57 11.53
N THR A 597 -22.04 17.10 10.34
CA THR A 597 -23.36 16.52 10.04
C THR A 597 -23.16 15.12 9.50
N VAL A 598 -23.97 14.15 9.96
CA VAL A 598 -23.91 12.73 9.57
C VAL A 598 -25.28 12.25 9.10
N VAL A 599 -25.32 11.67 7.89
CA VAL A 599 -26.53 11.09 7.30
C VAL A 599 -26.29 9.61 6.99
N GLU A 600 -27.20 8.76 7.44
CA GLU A 600 -27.26 7.33 7.11
C GLU A 600 -28.24 7.09 5.98
N ILE A 601 -27.84 6.22 5.03
CA ILE A 601 -28.62 5.78 3.87
C ILE A 601 -28.59 4.26 3.85
N CYS A 602 -29.74 3.61 3.81
CA CYS A 602 -29.85 2.15 3.75
C CYS A 602 -30.61 1.71 2.50
N HIS A 603 -30.00 0.75 1.77
CA HIS A 603 -30.62 0.05 0.66
C HIS A 603 -30.72 -1.44 0.97
N GLU A 604 -31.80 -2.08 0.53
CA GLU A 604 -31.95 -3.52 0.46
C GLU A 604 -32.07 -3.91 -1.02
N MET A 605 -30.96 -4.41 -1.60
CA MET A 605 -30.90 -4.82 -3.00
C MET A 605 -31.22 -6.31 -3.11
N MET A 606 -32.22 -6.67 -3.90
CA MET A 606 -32.47 -8.08 -4.27
C MET A 606 -31.62 -8.44 -5.47
N ILE A 607 -30.56 -9.21 -5.26
CA ILE A 607 -29.59 -9.61 -6.28
C ILE A 607 -29.59 -11.13 -6.47
N PRO A 608 -29.18 -11.67 -7.64
CA PRO A 608 -29.00 -13.10 -7.84
C PRO A 608 -28.06 -13.72 -6.80
N SER A 609 -28.43 -14.90 -6.29
CA SER A 609 -27.65 -15.62 -5.26
C SER A 609 -26.25 -16.04 -5.73
N GLY A 610 -25.97 -15.91 -7.04
CA GLY A 610 -24.70 -16.26 -7.68
C GLY A 610 -24.89 -16.49 -9.18
N MET A 611 -23.94 -17.21 -9.76
CA MET A 611 -24.04 -17.70 -11.13
C MET A 611 -24.83 -19.02 -11.21
N GLY A 612 -25.28 -19.38 -12.43
CA GLY A 612 -25.92 -20.66 -12.70
C GLY A 612 -24.97 -21.86 -12.55
N GLU A 613 -25.53 -23.07 -12.38
CA GLU A 613 -24.75 -24.31 -12.21
C GLU A 613 -23.78 -24.59 -13.37
N GLU A 614 -24.06 -24.04 -14.55
CA GLU A 614 -23.20 -24.17 -15.73
C GLU A 614 -21.79 -23.58 -15.52
N LEU A 615 -21.64 -22.52 -14.72
CA LEU A 615 -20.33 -21.95 -14.42
C LEU A 615 -19.48 -22.94 -13.63
N GLN A 616 -20.04 -23.52 -12.57
CA GLN A 616 -19.31 -24.49 -11.73
C GLN A 616 -18.84 -25.70 -12.56
N ARG A 617 -19.70 -26.21 -13.43
CA ARG A 617 -19.35 -27.30 -14.34
C ARG A 617 -18.20 -26.92 -15.29
N GLN A 618 -18.20 -25.69 -15.82
CA GLN A 618 -17.15 -25.22 -16.72
C GLN A 618 -15.80 -25.04 -15.97
N ARG A 619 -15.83 -24.59 -14.71
CA ARG A 619 -14.64 -24.55 -13.84
C ARG A 619 -14.04 -25.94 -13.64
N GLU A 620 -14.86 -26.92 -13.25
CA GLU A 620 -14.42 -28.31 -13.03
C GLU A 620 -13.87 -28.97 -14.31
N MET A 621 -14.32 -28.53 -15.47
CA MET A 621 -13.82 -28.98 -16.78
C MET A 621 -12.59 -28.19 -17.25
N CYS A 622 -12.06 -27.27 -16.44
CA CYS A 622 -10.95 -26.37 -16.80
C CYS A 622 -11.19 -25.61 -18.13
N ILE A 623 -12.44 -25.18 -18.36
CA ILE A 623 -12.75 -24.34 -19.55
C ILE A 623 -12.10 -22.96 -19.34
N ASP A 624 -11.37 -22.53 -20.39
CA ASP A 624 -10.74 -21.21 -20.42
C ASP A 624 -11.74 -20.10 -20.04
N PRO A 625 -11.47 -19.27 -19.03
CA PRO A 625 -12.37 -18.22 -18.56
C PRO A 625 -12.89 -17.31 -19.68
N TYR A 626 -12.07 -16.99 -20.67
CA TYR A 626 -12.47 -16.14 -21.81
C TYR A 626 -13.50 -16.79 -22.75
N THR A 627 -13.70 -18.10 -22.68
CA THR A 627 -14.64 -18.87 -23.51
C THR A 627 -15.84 -19.36 -22.75
N ARG A 628 -15.92 -19.11 -21.43
CA ARG A 628 -17.06 -19.51 -20.60
C ARG A 628 -18.35 -18.82 -21.01
N VAL A 629 -19.46 -19.53 -20.84
CA VAL A 629 -20.82 -19.01 -21.09
C VAL A 629 -21.69 -19.41 -19.91
N ALA A 630 -22.07 -18.43 -19.10
CA ALA A 630 -22.95 -18.63 -17.95
C ALA A 630 -23.79 -17.37 -17.69
N ASN A 631 -24.96 -17.57 -17.10
CA ASN A 631 -25.84 -16.48 -16.68
C ASN A 631 -26.00 -16.50 -15.16
N ARG A 632 -26.47 -15.40 -14.61
CA ARG A 632 -26.79 -15.29 -13.18
C ARG A 632 -27.95 -16.23 -12.79
N SER A 633 -27.94 -16.69 -11.54
CA SER A 633 -29.03 -17.47 -10.94
C SER A 633 -30.34 -16.68 -10.97
N LYS A 634 -31.45 -17.40 -11.04
CA LYS A 634 -32.79 -16.79 -10.89
C LYS A 634 -33.22 -16.65 -9.44
N GLU A 635 -32.56 -17.33 -8.53
CA GLU A 635 -32.76 -17.20 -7.10
C GLU A 635 -32.17 -15.86 -6.65
N LEU A 636 -32.96 -15.10 -5.89
CA LEU A 636 -32.55 -13.81 -5.37
C LEU A 636 -32.27 -13.88 -3.87
N VAL A 637 -31.25 -13.16 -3.44
CA VAL A 637 -30.92 -12.95 -2.03
C VAL A 637 -30.85 -11.47 -1.72
N PRO A 638 -31.15 -11.03 -0.49
CA PRO A 638 -30.98 -9.65 -0.10
C PRO A 638 -29.49 -9.32 0.09
N MET A 639 -29.10 -8.15 -0.36
CA MET A 639 -27.83 -7.51 -0.04
C MET A 639 -28.13 -6.15 0.58
N GLU A 640 -27.84 -6.00 1.86
CA GLU A 640 -27.96 -4.72 2.56
C GLU A 640 -26.73 -3.87 2.28
N VAL A 641 -26.95 -2.62 1.88
CA VAL A 641 -25.89 -1.61 1.71
C VAL A 641 -26.24 -0.41 2.58
N LYS A 642 -25.43 -0.21 3.63
CA LYS A 642 -25.54 0.95 4.52
C LYS A 642 -24.43 1.94 4.21
N THR A 643 -24.78 3.17 3.84
CA THR A 643 -23.86 4.27 3.57
C THR A 643 -23.96 5.32 4.66
N VAL A 644 -22.86 5.75 5.21
CA VAL A 644 -22.75 6.84 6.17
C VAL A 644 -21.99 7.98 5.50
N LEU A 645 -22.67 9.09 5.27
CA LEU A 645 -22.10 10.34 4.77
C LEU A 645 -21.76 11.23 5.97
N THR A 646 -20.49 11.66 6.07
CA THR A 646 -20.02 12.58 7.11
C THR A 646 -19.41 13.81 6.45
N LEU A 647 -19.96 14.98 6.78
CA LEU A 647 -19.39 16.25 6.39
C LEU A 647 -18.96 17.03 7.64
N GLU A 648 -17.64 17.17 7.79
CA GLU A 648 -17.04 17.97 8.88
C GLU A 648 -17.10 19.47 8.58
N LYS A 649 -17.08 20.31 9.60
CA LYS A 649 -17.21 21.76 9.49
C LYS A 649 -16.16 22.38 8.57
N SER A 650 -14.91 21.96 8.71
CA SER A 650 -13.78 22.46 7.91
C SER A 650 -13.40 21.53 6.77
N GLY A 651 -14.12 20.41 6.56
CA GLY A 651 -13.83 19.40 5.56
C GLY A 651 -13.91 19.97 4.13
N LYS A 652 -12.94 19.62 3.29
CA LYS A 652 -12.93 19.90 1.84
C LYS A 652 -13.47 18.72 1.04
N GLY A 653 -13.60 17.54 1.64
CA GLY A 653 -14.18 16.32 1.07
C GLY A 653 -15.41 15.86 1.86
N LEU A 654 -16.19 14.99 1.21
CA LEU A 654 -17.28 14.24 1.83
C LEU A 654 -16.75 12.83 2.17
N HIS A 655 -16.63 12.52 3.45
CA HIS A 655 -16.28 11.18 3.90
C HIS A 655 -17.46 10.24 3.77
N VAL A 656 -17.23 9.05 3.20
CA VAL A 656 -18.23 8.02 2.95
C VAL A 656 -17.75 6.69 3.50
N ALA A 657 -18.51 6.11 4.41
CA ALA A 657 -18.30 4.74 4.89
C ALA A 657 -19.45 3.86 4.39
N THR A 658 -19.13 2.84 3.59
CA THR A 658 -20.10 1.90 3.05
C THR A 658 -19.95 0.54 3.71
N THR A 659 -21.01 0.04 4.33
CA THR A 659 -21.10 -1.32 4.87
C THR A 659 -21.97 -2.18 3.97
N ILE A 660 -21.41 -3.28 3.45
CA ILE A 660 -22.08 -4.25 2.59
C ILE A 660 -22.22 -5.57 3.37
N CYS A 661 -23.47 -6.07 3.47
CA CYS A 661 -23.76 -7.41 4.00
C CYS A 661 -23.93 -8.37 2.82
N ASN A 662 -22.83 -9.02 2.40
CA ASN A 662 -22.82 -9.89 1.24
C ASN A 662 -23.29 -11.31 1.57
N GLN A 663 -24.29 -11.81 0.81
CA GLN A 663 -24.80 -13.17 0.84
C GLN A 663 -24.74 -13.86 -0.53
N ALA A 664 -24.40 -13.11 -1.59
CA ALA A 664 -24.31 -13.61 -2.95
C ALA A 664 -22.90 -14.10 -3.30
N LYS A 665 -22.80 -14.91 -4.33
CA LYS A 665 -21.57 -15.49 -4.87
C LYS A 665 -21.33 -15.03 -6.31
N ASP A 666 -20.07 -15.08 -6.75
CA ASP A 666 -19.71 -14.86 -8.15
C ASP A 666 -20.28 -13.56 -8.71
N HIS A 667 -19.98 -12.44 -8.04
CA HIS A 667 -20.45 -11.12 -8.42
C HIS A 667 -19.46 -10.02 -8.03
N ARG A 668 -19.69 -8.82 -8.56
CA ARG A 668 -18.90 -7.63 -8.26
C ARG A 668 -19.81 -6.46 -7.92
N VAL A 669 -19.49 -5.73 -6.85
CA VAL A 669 -20.17 -4.51 -6.41
C VAL A 669 -19.25 -3.32 -6.58
N ARG A 670 -19.73 -2.25 -7.25
CA ARG A 670 -19.01 -0.98 -7.42
C ARG A 670 -19.82 0.19 -6.88
N VAL A 671 -19.15 1.23 -6.40
CA VAL A 671 -19.73 2.56 -6.23
C VAL A 671 -19.35 3.41 -7.43
N VAL A 672 -20.32 4.16 -7.97
CA VAL A 672 -20.15 4.93 -9.20
C VAL A 672 -20.30 6.43 -8.92
N MET A 673 -19.34 7.20 -9.44
CA MET A 673 -19.23 8.66 -9.28
C MET A 673 -19.24 9.34 -10.65
N PRO A 674 -20.42 9.68 -11.20
CA PRO A 674 -20.50 10.46 -12.43
C PRO A 674 -19.86 11.83 -12.25
N THR A 675 -18.84 12.15 -13.04
CA THR A 675 -18.16 13.44 -12.94
C THR A 675 -18.74 14.52 -13.84
N GLY A 676 -19.25 14.12 -15.01
CA GLY A 676 -19.70 15.05 -16.05
C GLY A 676 -18.58 16.00 -16.50
N LEU A 677 -17.32 15.67 -16.28
CA LEU A 677 -16.16 16.47 -16.68
C LEU A 677 -15.78 16.15 -18.14
N ASN A 678 -15.46 17.19 -18.90
CA ASN A 678 -15.12 17.05 -20.30
C ASN A 678 -13.61 16.86 -20.47
N THR A 679 -13.14 15.66 -20.25
CA THR A 679 -11.73 15.28 -20.37
C THR A 679 -11.60 13.87 -20.94
N SER A 680 -10.51 13.62 -21.67
CA SER A 680 -10.18 12.30 -22.23
C SER A 680 -9.19 11.52 -21.38
N THR A 681 -8.75 12.12 -20.26
CA THR A 681 -7.73 11.53 -19.37
C THR A 681 -8.15 11.67 -17.92
N HIS A 682 -7.59 10.82 -17.08
CA HIS A 682 -7.73 10.88 -15.63
C HIS A 682 -6.36 10.69 -14.96
N LEU A 683 -6.32 10.91 -13.66
CA LEU A 683 -5.14 10.78 -12.81
C LEU A 683 -5.38 9.66 -11.80
N ALA A 684 -4.36 8.87 -11.51
CA ALA A 684 -4.41 7.84 -10.47
C ALA A 684 -3.11 7.84 -9.66
N ASP A 685 -3.24 7.77 -8.34
CA ASP A 685 -2.09 7.59 -7.46
C ASP A 685 -1.49 6.19 -7.62
N SER A 686 -0.17 6.12 -7.71
CA SER A 686 0.64 4.92 -7.86
C SER A 686 1.88 5.00 -6.94
N ALA A 687 2.78 4.03 -7.00
CA ALA A 687 3.98 4.02 -6.19
C ALA A 687 4.91 5.19 -6.54
N PHE A 688 4.93 6.22 -5.69
CA PHE A 688 5.71 7.47 -5.83
C PHE A 688 5.38 8.34 -7.06
N GLU A 689 4.22 8.20 -7.65
CA GLU A 689 3.79 9.04 -8.77
C GLU A 689 2.27 9.19 -8.82
N VAL A 690 1.79 10.23 -9.47
CA VAL A 690 0.41 10.33 -9.92
C VAL A 690 0.41 10.18 -11.43
N VAL A 691 -0.09 9.04 -11.90
CA VAL A 691 -0.07 8.65 -13.31
C VAL A 691 -1.24 9.28 -14.05
N LYS A 692 -0.97 9.80 -15.25
CA LYS A 692 -2.01 10.25 -16.18
C LYS A 692 -2.33 9.15 -17.18
N ARG A 693 -3.59 8.68 -17.19
CA ARG A 693 -4.09 7.61 -18.06
C ARG A 693 -5.20 8.10 -18.97
N ASN A 694 -5.41 7.39 -20.10
CA ASN A 694 -6.53 7.67 -21.00
C ASN A 694 -7.82 7.08 -20.44
N ASN A 695 -8.94 7.81 -20.58
CA ASN A 695 -10.27 7.29 -20.17
C ASN A 695 -10.75 6.13 -21.07
N ARG A 696 -10.24 6.06 -22.30
CA ARG A 696 -10.56 4.98 -23.24
C ARG A 696 -9.29 4.23 -23.60
N HIS A 697 -9.33 2.94 -23.52
CA HIS A 697 -8.27 2.08 -24.00
C HIS A 697 -8.17 2.11 -25.53
N ASN A 698 -7.05 1.69 -26.07
CA ASN A 698 -6.84 1.65 -27.51
C ASN A 698 -7.64 0.51 -28.19
N ASP A 699 -7.73 0.56 -29.51
CA ASP A 699 -8.54 -0.39 -30.31
C ASP A 699 -8.02 -1.84 -30.25
N THR A 700 -6.81 -2.07 -29.76
CA THR A 700 -6.24 -3.41 -29.58
C THR A 700 -6.51 -4.02 -28.21
N TRP A 701 -7.21 -3.28 -27.32
CA TRP A 701 -7.55 -3.75 -25.99
C TRP A 701 -8.47 -4.98 -26.06
N THR A 702 -8.06 -6.06 -25.44
CA THR A 702 -8.77 -7.35 -25.45
C THR A 702 -9.08 -7.87 -24.04
N ASN A 703 -8.63 -7.19 -23.00
CA ASN A 703 -9.04 -7.52 -21.64
C ASN A 703 -10.57 -7.32 -21.49
N PRO A 704 -11.29 -8.22 -20.83
CA PRO A 704 -12.76 -8.17 -20.74
C PRO A 704 -13.34 -6.91 -20.08
N CYS A 705 -12.56 -6.18 -19.31
CA CYS A 705 -12.94 -4.92 -18.65
C CYS A 705 -11.87 -3.85 -18.81
N GLY A 706 -12.22 -2.60 -18.51
CA GLY A 706 -11.32 -1.46 -18.49
C GLY A 706 -10.78 -1.14 -17.08
N CYS A 707 -10.75 -2.13 -16.18
CA CYS A 707 -10.28 -1.91 -14.83
C CYS A 707 -8.77 -1.63 -14.77
N GLU A 708 -8.42 -0.70 -13.86
CA GLU A 708 -7.06 -0.26 -13.58
C GLU A 708 -6.81 -0.25 -12.07
N ARG A 709 -5.58 0.07 -11.67
CA ARG A 709 -5.13 0.09 -10.26
C ARG A 709 -4.84 1.51 -9.81
N GLN A 710 -5.15 1.78 -8.55
CA GLN A 710 -4.83 3.01 -7.82
C GLN A 710 -4.28 2.67 -6.45
N GLN A 711 -3.55 3.61 -5.85
CA GLN A 711 -3.14 3.53 -4.45
C GLN A 711 -4.14 4.31 -3.57
N CYS A 712 -3.90 5.59 -3.36
CA CYS A 712 -4.69 6.41 -2.45
C CYS A 712 -5.92 7.04 -3.09
N PHE A 713 -5.90 7.31 -4.40
CA PHE A 713 -7.00 7.99 -5.10
C PHE A 713 -6.96 7.84 -6.62
N ALA A 714 -8.13 8.05 -7.24
CA ALA A 714 -8.27 8.40 -8.64
C ALA A 714 -8.94 9.76 -8.77
N ALA A 715 -8.57 10.55 -9.78
CA ALA A 715 -9.09 11.90 -9.98
C ALA A 715 -9.34 12.19 -11.47
N MET A 716 -10.26 13.07 -11.72
CA MET A 716 -10.53 13.57 -13.07
C MET A 716 -10.62 15.09 -13.03
N GLU A 717 -10.06 15.75 -14.04
CA GLU A 717 -10.03 17.21 -14.13
C GLU A 717 -10.28 17.66 -15.57
N ASP A 718 -11.07 18.72 -15.75
CA ASP A 718 -11.18 19.47 -16.98
C ASP A 718 -10.58 20.87 -16.83
N GLU A 719 -10.81 21.78 -17.76
CA GLU A 719 -10.23 23.14 -17.75
C GLU A 719 -10.65 24.00 -16.53
N THR A 720 -11.70 23.62 -15.81
CA THR A 720 -12.33 24.46 -14.77
C THR A 720 -12.53 23.77 -13.43
N ASN A 721 -12.76 22.44 -13.43
CA ASN A 721 -13.15 21.70 -12.24
C ASN A 721 -12.48 20.34 -12.20
N GLY A 722 -12.36 19.78 -11.00
CA GLY A 722 -11.92 18.41 -10.77
C GLY A 722 -12.69 17.70 -9.67
N LEU A 723 -12.70 16.38 -9.74
CA LEU A 723 -13.24 15.49 -8.72
C LEU A 723 -12.22 14.40 -8.43
N LEU A 724 -11.84 14.26 -7.16
CA LEU A 724 -10.96 13.21 -6.66
C LEU A 724 -11.76 12.27 -5.75
N VAL A 725 -11.54 10.97 -5.90
CA VAL A 725 -12.08 9.91 -5.05
C VAL A 725 -10.93 9.23 -4.35
N ALA A 726 -10.69 9.59 -3.08
CA ALA A 726 -9.70 8.93 -2.23
C ALA A 726 -10.28 7.66 -1.60
N ASN A 727 -9.41 6.70 -1.27
CA ASN A 727 -9.81 5.42 -0.72
C ASN A 727 -8.83 4.90 0.35
N ARG A 728 -9.25 3.91 1.15
CA ARG A 728 -8.42 3.19 2.11
C ARG A 728 -8.36 1.70 1.75
N GLY A 729 -7.55 1.36 0.73
CA GLY A 729 -7.34 -0.03 0.28
C GLY A 729 -8.34 -0.54 -0.76
N LEU A 730 -8.97 0.36 -1.53
CA LEU A 730 -9.83 0.04 -2.66
C LEU A 730 -9.04 0.27 -3.96
N TYR A 731 -8.22 -0.71 -4.33
CA TYR A 731 -7.22 -0.53 -5.37
C TYR A 731 -7.73 -0.69 -6.80
N GLU A 732 -8.88 -1.35 -7.02
CA GLU A 732 -9.47 -1.47 -8.36
C GLU A 732 -10.48 -0.36 -8.63
N TYR A 733 -10.29 0.33 -9.75
CA TYR A 733 -11.27 1.26 -10.31
C TYR A 733 -11.36 1.11 -11.83
N GLU A 734 -12.40 1.72 -12.41
CA GLU A 734 -12.58 1.83 -13.86
C GLU A 734 -13.16 3.20 -14.18
N VAL A 735 -12.68 3.82 -15.24
CA VAL A 735 -13.34 5.00 -15.81
C VAL A 735 -14.36 4.54 -16.84
N LEU A 736 -15.65 4.80 -16.57
CA LEU A 736 -16.73 4.56 -17.51
C LEU A 736 -16.75 5.74 -18.49
N ALA A 737 -16.05 5.59 -19.61
CA ALA A 737 -15.86 6.63 -20.62
C ALA A 737 -17.11 6.80 -21.52
N ASP A 738 -18.25 7.03 -20.90
CA ASP A 738 -19.53 7.40 -21.51
C ASP A 738 -19.72 8.94 -21.50
N GLU A 739 -20.95 9.42 -21.65
CA GLU A 739 -21.27 10.85 -21.61
C GLU A 739 -21.03 11.48 -20.21
N GLU A 740 -21.06 10.67 -19.15
CA GLU A 740 -20.90 11.13 -17.75
C GLU A 740 -19.45 11.04 -17.26
N ASN A 741 -18.55 10.33 -17.94
CA ASN A 741 -17.15 10.11 -17.51
C ASN A 741 -17.08 9.74 -16.02
N ALA A 742 -17.68 8.62 -15.63
CA ALA A 742 -17.80 8.24 -14.23
C ALA A 742 -16.55 7.49 -13.73
N ILE A 743 -16.15 7.76 -12.51
CA ILE A 743 -15.17 6.94 -11.76
C ILE A 743 -15.96 5.87 -11.01
N ALA A 744 -15.74 4.60 -11.34
CA ALA A 744 -16.35 3.45 -10.67
C ALA A 744 -15.29 2.71 -9.84
N VAL A 745 -15.46 2.69 -8.50
CA VAL A 745 -14.52 2.03 -7.57
C VAL A 745 -15.12 0.70 -7.15
N THR A 746 -14.37 -0.39 -7.29
CA THR A 746 -14.80 -1.72 -6.84
C THR A 746 -14.73 -1.82 -5.32
N LEU A 747 -15.86 -2.14 -4.71
CA LEU A 747 -16.00 -2.33 -3.26
C LEU A 747 -15.91 -3.80 -2.86
N LEU A 748 -16.45 -4.70 -3.67
CA LEU A 748 -16.46 -6.12 -3.41
C LEU A 748 -16.39 -6.89 -4.71
N ARG A 749 -15.61 -7.95 -4.74
CA ARG A 749 -15.59 -8.94 -5.81
C ARG A 749 -15.55 -10.33 -5.22
N SER A 750 -16.47 -11.18 -5.66
CA SER A 750 -16.67 -12.55 -5.16
C SER A 750 -16.45 -13.55 -6.29
N VAL A 751 -15.54 -14.48 -6.10
CA VAL A 751 -15.20 -15.58 -7.03
C VAL A 751 -14.95 -16.86 -6.26
N ALA A 752 -14.87 -18.01 -6.92
CA ALA A 752 -14.71 -19.31 -6.25
C ALA A 752 -13.56 -20.15 -6.78
N GLU A 753 -12.66 -19.55 -7.53
CA GLU A 753 -11.60 -20.26 -8.25
C GLU A 753 -10.36 -19.39 -8.33
N MET A 754 -9.21 -19.93 -7.97
CA MET A 754 -7.92 -19.27 -8.22
C MET A 754 -7.70 -19.12 -9.73
N GLY A 755 -7.91 -20.19 -10.49
CA GLY A 755 -7.66 -20.21 -11.94
C GLY A 755 -6.25 -20.66 -12.29
N ASP A 756 -5.69 -20.09 -13.39
CA ASP A 756 -4.41 -20.42 -13.99
C ASP A 756 -4.40 -21.80 -14.67
N TRP A 757 -3.38 -22.63 -14.45
CA TRP A 757 -3.14 -23.89 -15.20
C TRP A 757 -4.06 -25.06 -14.81
N GLY A 758 -4.95 -24.86 -13.82
CA GLY A 758 -5.86 -25.91 -13.36
C GLY A 758 -7.06 -25.37 -12.59
N TYR A 759 -7.90 -26.28 -12.12
CA TYR A 759 -9.03 -25.94 -11.26
C TYR A 759 -8.61 -26.04 -9.78
N PHE A 760 -8.46 -24.88 -9.13
CA PHE A 760 -8.18 -24.74 -7.71
C PHE A 760 -9.35 -24.00 -7.06
N PRO A 761 -10.25 -24.72 -6.36
CA PRO A 761 -11.41 -24.08 -5.72
C PRO A 761 -11.00 -23.22 -4.55
N THR A 762 -11.50 -21.99 -4.51
CA THR A 762 -11.28 -21.00 -3.44
C THR A 762 -12.61 -20.47 -2.90
N PRO A 763 -13.39 -21.31 -2.19
CA PRO A 763 -14.73 -20.96 -1.72
C PRO A 763 -14.75 -19.75 -0.76
N LYS A 764 -13.66 -19.43 -0.06
CA LYS A 764 -13.58 -18.24 0.82
C LYS A 764 -13.39 -16.95 0.05
N ALA A 765 -12.88 -17.00 -1.19
CA ALA A 765 -12.81 -15.86 -2.10
C ALA A 765 -14.19 -15.30 -2.51
N GLN A 766 -15.26 -16.03 -2.21
CA GLN A 766 -16.64 -15.52 -2.34
C GLN A 766 -16.97 -14.36 -1.40
N GLN A 767 -16.11 -14.06 -0.45
CA GLN A 767 -16.24 -12.89 0.44
C GLN A 767 -17.65 -12.75 1.03
N ILE A 768 -18.21 -13.87 1.55
CA ILE A 768 -19.49 -13.85 2.27
C ILE A 768 -19.28 -13.23 3.65
N GLY A 769 -20.10 -12.25 4.02
CA GLY A 769 -20.00 -11.57 5.29
C GLY A 769 -20.28 -10.07 5.20
N THR A 770 -19.86 -9.35 6.24
CA THR A 770 -20.06 -7.89 6.35
C THR A 770 -18.72 -7.18 6.22
N PHE A 771 -18.66 -6.19 5.33
CA PHE A 771 -17.46 -5.40 5.02
C PHE A 771 -17.80 -3.92 5.15
N THR A 772 -16.98 -3.16 5.85
CA THR A 772 -17.05 -1.69 5.91
C THR A 772 -15.86 -1.12 5.17
N LEU A 773 -16.12 -0.26 4.21
CA LEU A 773 -15.17 0.29 3.25
C LEU A 773 -15.29 1.80 3.25
N GLU A 774 -14.16 2.49 3.21
CA GLU A 774 -14.11 3.94 3.34
C GLU A 774 -13.49 4.60 2.12
N PHE A 775 -14.11 5.72 1.70
CA PHE A 775 -13.59 6.59 0.66
C PHE A 775 -14.02 8.04 0.93
N GLU A 776 -13.38 8.98 0.26
CA GLU A 776 -13.71 10.40 0.36
C GLU A 776 -13.85 11.01 -1.02
N VAL A 777 -14.85 11.87 -1.20
CA VAL A 777 -15.13 12.56 -2.47
C VAL A 777 -14.74 14.03 -2.32
N VAL A 778 -13.73 14.48 -3.05
CA VAL A 778 -13.14 15.82 -2.96
C VAL A 778 -13.32 16.55 -4.29
N PRO A 779 -14.30 17.46 -4.42
CA PRO A 779 -14.39 18.35 -5.56
C PRO A 779 -13.41 19.52 -5.41
N TYR A 780 -12.73 19.89 -6.49
CA TYR A 780 -11.74 20.98 -6.48
C TYR A 780 -11.78 21.85 -7.74
N ALA A 781 -11.16 23.04 -7.69
CA ALA A 781 -11.00 23.92 -8.84
C ALA A 781 -9.82 23.47 -9.69
N ALA A 782 -9.91 23.56 -11.01
CA ALA A 782 -8.76 23.35 -11.89
C ALA A 782 -7.58 24.26 -11.49
N GLY A 783 -6.36 23.72 -11.55
CA GLY A 783 -5.15 24.41 -11.09
C GLY A 783 -4.89 24.30 -9.57
N LYS A 784 -5.77 23.63 -8.82
CA LYS A 784 -5.55 23.23 -7.40
C LYS A 784 -5.32 21.73 -7.26
N THR A 785 -4.80 21.10 -8.28
CA THR A 785 -4.57 19.66 -8.35
C THR A 785 -3.64 19.19 -7.22
N GLY A 786 -2.57 19.93 -6.93
CA GLY A 786 -1.66 19.63 -5.82
C GLY A 786 -2.33 19.69 -4.44
N GLU A 787 -3.28 20.65 -4.23
CA GLU A 787 -4.09 20.69 -3.00
C GLU A 787 -5.02 19.45 -2.91
N ALA A 788 -5.65 19.05 -4.02
CA ALA A 788 -6.51 17.88 -4.06
C ALA A 788 -5.73 16.58 -3.75
N PHE A 789 -4.52 16.43 -4.28
CA PHE A 789 -3.64 15.31 -3.91
C PHE A 789 -3.31 15.31 -2.41
N THR A 790 -3.06 16.49 -1.85
CA THR A 790 -2.81 16.65 -0.41
C THR A 790 -3.99 16.16 0.43
N GLU A 791 -5.24 16.47 0.04
CA GLU A 791 -6.45 15.94 0.72
C GLU A 791 -6.55 14.41 0.57
N GLY A 792 -6.30 13.86 -0.63
CA GLY A 792 -6.30 12.42 -0.87
C GLY A 792 -5.28 11.67 0.01
N TYR A 793 -4.09 12.22 0.19
CA TYR A 793 -3.09 11.66 1.11
C TYR A 793 -3.44 11.90 2.58
N ALA A 794 -4.04 13.04 2.91
CA ALA A 794 -4.49 13.33 4.28
C ALA A 794 -5.58 12.35 4.75
N PHE A 795 -6.42 11.88 3.83
CA PHE A 795 -7.45 10.88 4.12
C PHE A 795 -6.88 9.52 4.61
N GLN A 796 -5.62 9.20 4.30
CA GLN A 796 -5.02 7.91 4.68
C GLN A 796 -4.78 7.75 6.18
N GLN A 797 -4.79 8.82 6.96
CA GLN A 797 -4.42 8.78 8.38
C GLN A 797 -5.25 9.77 9.18
N ASP A 798 -5.81 9.32 10.30
CA ASP A 798 -6.55 10.16 11.24
C ASP A 798 -5.63 10.74 12.33
N LEU A 799 -6.03 11.89 12.90
CA LEU A 799 -5.44 12.41 14.13
C LEU A 799 -5.63 11.42 15.27
N THR A 800 -4.68 11.36 16.18
CA THR A 800 -4.79 10.56 17.41
C THR A 800 -4.61 11.44 18.64
N ALA A 801 -5.03 10.96 19.83
CA ALA A 801 -4.87 11.73 21.03
C ALA A 801 -4.38 10.86 22.20
N ALA A 802 -3.50 11.40 23.02
CA ALA A 802 -3.00 10.78 24.25
C ALA A 802 -3.24 11.67 25.45
N GLN A 803 -3.69 11.07 26.56
CA GLN A 803 -3.94 11.81 27.80
C GLN A 803 -2.63 12.03 28.56
N ALA A 804 -2.36 13.27 28.95
CA ALA A 804 -1.20 13.61 29.78
C ALA A 804 -1.46 13.42 31.27
N GLY A 805 -0.40 13.31 32.10
CA GLY A 805 -0.48 13.35 33.54
C GLY A 805 -0.95 12.08 34.23
N LEU A 806 -1.05 10.97 33.50
CA LEU A 806 -1.35 9.65 34.07
C LEU A 806 -0.18 8.65 33.98
N SER A 807 0.94 9.05 33.44
CA SER A 807 2.17 8.24 33.47
C SER A 807 2.56 7.92 34.92
N LYS A 808 2.90 6.65 35.17
CA LYS A 808 3.21 6.14 36.49
C LYS A 808 2.21 6.50 37.59
N ALA A 809 0.93 6.67 37.23
CA ALA A 809 -0.15 7.03 38.17
C ALA A 809 -0.24 6.07 39.37
N TRP A 810 0.15 4.79 39.19
CA TRP A 810 0.21 3.80 40.26
C TRP A 810 1.15 4.14 41.43
N LEU A 811 2.08 5.06 41.24
CA LEU A 811 2.97 5.52 42.33
C LEU A 811 2.25 6.43 43.33
N ARG A 812 1.10 7.02 42.93
CA ARG A 812 0.32 7.96 43.71
C ARG A 812 -0.82 7.30 44.50
N LYS A 813 -0.94 5.97 44.41
CA LYS A 813 -1.92 5.21 45.22
C LYS A 813 -1.57 5.20 46.69
N PRO A 814 -2.51 4.97 47.66
CA PRO A 814 -3.85 4.43 47.40
C PRO A 814 -4.89 5.51 47.07
N GLY A 815 -6.03 5.08 46.51
CA GLY A 815 -7.19 5.88 46.20
C GLY A 815 -7.35 6.28 44.74
N GLN A 816 -8.20 7.25 44.52
CA GLN A 816 -8.49 7.81 43.21
C GLN A 816 -7.35 8.75 42.79
N VAL A 817 -6.69 8.41 41.69
CA VAL A 817 -5.61 9.19 41.13
C VAL A 817 -6.10 9.98 39.92
N LYS A 818 -6.10 11.30 40.02
CA LYS A 818 -6.44 12.24 38.94
C LYS A 818 -5.20 12.49 38.04
N PRO A 819 -5.42 12.93 36.79
CA PRO A 819 -4.34 13.46 35.96
C PRO A 819 -3.63 14.64 36.63
N GLU A 820 -2.32 14.74 36.48
CA GLU A 820 -1.52 15.87 36.97
C GLU A 820 -0.97 16.68 35.80
N LEU A 821 -0.73 17.97 36.04
CA LEU A 821 0.00 18.80 35.07
C LEU A 821 1.48 18.42 35.06
N VAL A 822 2.04 18.25 33.92
CA VAL A 822 3.42 17.82 33.68
C VAL A 822 4.29 19.04 33.40
N SER A 823 5.45 19.15 34.08
CA SER A 823 6.47 20.17 33.79
C SER A 823 7.46 19.56 32.75
N GLY A 824 7.04 19.48 31.51
CA GLY A 824 7.86 19.00 30.40
C GLY A 824 8.75 20.08 29.79
N GLU A 825 9.60 19.70 28.85
CA GLU A 825 10.51 20.62 28.14
C GLU A 825 9.89 21.17 26.85
N MET A 826 8.87 20.50 26.30
CA MET A 826 8.23 20.92 25.05
C MET A 826 7.10 21.92 25.26
N PRO A 827 6.87 22.87 24.31
CA PRO A 827 5.76 23.80 24.37
C PRO A 827 4.39 23.08 24.27
N LEU A 828 3.30 23.81 24.42
CA LEU A 828 1.93 23.29 24.32
C LEU A 828 1.53 22.92 22.87
N GLU A 829 2.23 23.46 21.89
CA GLU A 829 2.05 23.16 20.45
C GLU A 829 3.39 23.23 19.74
N MET A 830 3.67 22.28 18.85
CA MET A 830 4.92 22.23 18.10
C MET A 830 4.80 21.37 16.82
N SER A 831 5.62 21.71 15.82
CA SER A 831 5.92 20.85 14.67
C SER A 831 7.39 20.44 14.70
N PHE A 832 7.69 19.17 14.47
CA PHE A 832 9.06 18.62 14.38
C PHE A 832 9.68 18.83 12.99
N LEU A 833 8.84 19.03 11.97
CA LEU A 833 9.28 19.23 10.58
C LEU A 833 8.30 20.14 9.87
N ARG A 834 8.74 21.36 9.57
CA ARG A 834 7.96 22.36 8.82
C ARG A 834 8.49 22.46 7.41
N PHE A 835 7.62 22.22 6.43
CA PHE A 835 7.97 22.34 5.02
C PHE A 835 6.80 22.89 4.20
N GLU A 836 7.12 23.38 3.01
CA GLU A 836 6.19 23.90 2.01
C GLU A 836 6.64 23.47 0.60
N GLY A 837 5.70 23.23 -0.30
CA GLY A 837 5.90 22.90 -1.71
C GLY A 837 4.59 22.41 -2.31
N GLU A 838 4.19 22.93 -3.47
CA GLU A 838 2.97 22.54 -4.14
C GLU A 838 3.10 21.11 -4.69
N GLY A 839 2.11 20.24 -4.41
CA GLY A 839 2.13 18.84 -4.85
C GLY A 839 3.31 18.01 -4.31
N ILE A 840 4.09 18.55 -3.37
CA ILE A 840 5.17 17.81 -2.71
C ILE A 840 4.60 17.05 -1.51
N HIS A 841 4.76 15.74 -1.52
CA HIS A 841 4.28 14.84 -0.48
C HIS A 841 5.42 14.26 0.35
N LEU A 842 5.27 14.31 1.70
CA LEU A 842 6.16 13.64 2.64
C LEU A 842 5.77 12.16 2.73
N THR A 843 6.66 11.27 2.30
CA THR A 843 6.42 9.83 2.31
C THR A 843 7.09 9.11 3.48
N ALA A 844 8.21 9.61 4.00
CA ALA A 844 8.89 9.02 5.14
C ALA A 844 9.50 10.05 6.08
N PHE A 845 9.41 9.79 7.40
CA PHE A 845 10.24 10.37 8.45
C PHE A 845 10.61 9.27 9.44
N LYS A 846 11.86 8.83 9.40
CA LYS A 846 12.31 7.64 10.11
C LYS A 846 13.80 7.68 10.45
N LYS A 847 14.26 6.76 11.30
CA LYS A 847 15.69 6.47 11.45
C LYS A 847 16.19 5.61 10.27
N GLY A 848 17.43 5.82 9.87
CA GLY A 848 18.08 5.01 8.84
C GLY A 848 18.31 3.57 9.29
N LEU A 849 18.30 2.65 8.31
CA LEU A 849 18.55 1.24 8.57
C LEU A 849 20.03 1.01 8.94
N ALA A 850 20.29 0.58 10.18
CA ALA A 850 21.63 0.44 10.76
C ALA A 850 22.47 1.75 10.70
N LYS A 851 21.82 2.90 10.86
CA LYS A 851 22.41 4.24 10.85
C LYS A 851 21.91 5.07 12.03
N ASP A 852 22.66 6.09 12.42
CA ASP A 852 22.28 6.98 13.52
C ASP A 852 21.46 8.19 13.06
N ASP A 853 21.53 8.53 11.78
CA ASP A 853 20.84 9.67 11.21
C ASP A 853 19.35 9.40 10.97
N LEU A 854 18.55 10.45 11.04
CA LEU A 854 17.15 10.43 10.62
C LEU A 854 17.07 10.72 9.12
N PHE A 855 16.05 10.17 8.47
CA PHE A 855 15.81 10.36 7.05
C PHE A 855 14.40 10.88 6.79
N VAL A 856 14.32 11.84 5.87
CA VAL A 856 13.09 12.44 5.39
C VAL A 856 13.01 12.22 3.90
N ARG A 857 11.89 11.71 3.39
CA ARG A 857 11.68 11.54 1.95
C ARG A 857 10.46 12.30 1.48
N PHE A 858 10.66 13.03 0.38
CA PHE A 858 9.61 13.75 -0.32
C PHE A 858 9.48 13.26 -1.75
N VAL A 859 8.29 13.37 -2.31
CA VAL A 859 8.02 13.11 -3.71
C VAL A 859 7.33 14.33 -4.30
N ASN A 860 7.84 14.81 -5.43
CA ASN A 860 7.14 15.78 -6.24
C ASN A 860 6.14 15.02 -7.15
N ASN A 861 4.84 15.17 -6.92
CA ASN A 861 3.79 14.53 -7.71
C ASN A 861 3.30 15.39 -8.88
N MET A 862 3.98 16.51 -9.14
CA MET A 862 3.60 17.42 -10.21
C MET A 862 4.42 17.17 -11.48
N PRO A 863 3.83 17.39 -12.67
CA PRO A 863 4.52 17.24 -13.96
C PRO A 863 5.43 18.46 -14.29
N GLN A 864 5.99 19.07 -13.28
CA GLN A 864 6.88 20.24 -13.36
C GLN A 864 7.82 20.29 -12.17
N ASP A 865 8.91 21.04 -12.30
CA ASP A 865 9.83 21.28 -11.20
C ASP A 865 9.14 22.11 -10.11
N GLU A 866 9.30 21.71 -8.86
CA GLU A 866 8.74 22.39 -7.68
C GLU A 866 9.81 22.72 -6.65
N VAL A 867 9.61 23.77 -5.88
CA VAL A 867 10.56 24.16 -4.84
C VAL A 867 10.08 23.62 -3.48
N LEU A 868 10.81 22.66 -2.95
CA LEU A 868 10.70 22.24 -1.56
C LEU A 868 11.42 23.25 -0.67
N SER A 869 10.69 23.87 0.24
CA SER A 869 11.26 24.73 1.29
C SER A 869 11.01 24.05 2.64
N PHE A 870 12.05 23.78 3.43
CA PHE A 870 11.88 23.27 4.79
C PHE A 870 12.79 23.97 5.79
N ARG A 871 12.27 24.15 7.01
CA ARG A 871 12.94 24.91 8.04
C ARG A 871 13.97 24.05 8.78
N LYS A 872 15.14 24.62 9.09
CA LYS A 872 16.09 24.03 10.01
C LYS A 872 15.54 24.09 11.44
N GLU A 873 15.13 22.96 11.96
CA GLU A 873 14.67 22.85 13.34
C GLU A 873 15.86 22.78 14.31
N SER A 874 15.65 23.14 15.58
CA SER A 874 16.72 23.23 16.59
C SER A 874 17.47 21.92 16.83
N TRP A 875 16.84 20.78 16.56
CA TRP A 875 17.44 19.45 16.69
C TRP A 875 18.30 19.04 15.51
N MET A 876 18.21 19.74 14.34
CA MET A 876 18.96 19.44 13.12
C MET A 876 20.35 20.10 13.18
N LYS A 877 21.43 19.32 13.29
CA LYS A 877 22.81 19.81 13.21
C LYS A 877 23.26 20.00 11.77
N GLU A 878 23.05 18.98 10.95
CA GLU A 878 23.42 18.94 9.54
C GLU A 878 22.32 18.29 8.72
N VAL A 879 22.08 18.75 7.52
CA VAL A 879 21.20 18.15 6.52
C VAL A 879 21.97 17.90 5.25
N TYR A 880 21.80 16.76 4.63
CA TYR A 880 22.45 16.37 3.39
C TYR A 880 21.51 15.65 2.43
N ARG A 881 21.77 15.78 1.13
CA ARG A 881 21.08 14.98 0.11
C ARG A 881 21.45 13.51 0.28
N SER A 882 20.47 12.62 0.08
CA SER A 882 20.67 11.19 0.17
C SER A 882 19.95 10.49 -1.00
N ASN A 883 20.09 9.17 -1.06
CA ASN A 883 19.36 8.31 -1.98
C ASN A 883 18.42 7.36 -1.24
N VAL A 884 17.68 6.52 -1.95
CA VAL A 884 16.70 5.58 -1.35
C VAL A 884 17.34 4.51 -0.45
N VAL A 885 18.64 4.26 -0.59
CA VAL A 885 19.42 3.34 0.29
C VAL A 885 20.22 4.11 1.35
N GLU A 886 19.88 5.38 1.55
CA GLU A 886 20.36 6.20 2.67
C GLU A 886 21.87 6.47 2.66
N GLU A 887 22.50 6.52 1.50
CA GLU A 887 23.91 6.93 1.37
C GLU A 887 24.02 8.45 1.49
N LYS A 888 25.08 8.91 2.18
CA LYS A 888 25.33 10.32 2.40
C LYS A 888 25.85 10.97 1.11
N GLY A 889 25.15 12.00 0.64
CA GLY A 889 25.53 12.84 -0.47
C GLY A 889 25.97 14.25 -0.05
N GLU A 890 25.62 15.25 -0.85
CA GLU A 890 25.99 16.65 -0.64
C GLU A 890 25.32 17.23 0.61
N VAL A 891 26.11 17.96 1.41
CA VAL A 891 25.61 18.69 2.58
C VAL A 891 24.94 19.99 2.12
N LEU A 892 23.72 20.21 2.61
CA LEU A 892 22.93 21.39 2.30
C LEU A 892 23.20 22.53 3.28
N CYS A 893 23.14 23.77 2.80
CA CYS A 893 23.22 24.96 3.62
C CYS A 893 21.88 25.69 3.63
N PRO A 894 21.36 26.05 4.82
CA PRO A 894 20.14 26.87 4.89
C PRO A 894 20.48 28.33 4.53
N ASP A 895 19.48 29.11 4.16
CA ASP A 895 19.56 30.53 3.98
C ASP A 895 19.76 31.28 5.32
N GLU A 896 19.81 32.61 5.27
CA GLU A 896 19.97 33.47 6.46
C GLU A 896 18.80 33.37 7.46
N ASN A 897 17.62 32.90 7.03
CA ASN A 897 16.43 32.67 7.85
C ASN A 897 16.37 31.24 8.40
N GLY A 898 17.35 30.42 8.06
CA GLY A 898 17.40 29.00 8.47
C GLY A 898 16.47 28.11 7.64
N VAL A 899 16.21 28.45 6.38
CA VAL A 899 15.37 27.66 5.47
C VAL A 899 16.23 27.01 4.39
N TYR A 900 16.03 25.74 4.15
CA TYR A 900 16.59 25.02 3.00
C TYR A 900 15.63 25.15 1.82
N HIS A 901 16.15 25.51 0.64
CA HIS A 901 15.42 25.58 -0.61
C HIS A 901 16.03 24.58 -1.59
N VAL A 902 15.25 23.60 -2.01
CA VAL A 902 15.69 22.55 -2.93
C VAL A 902 14.70 22.45 -4.08
N THR A 903 15.16 22.65 -5.30
CA THR A 903 14.34 22.34 -6.47
C THR A 903 14.28 20.83 -6.64
N LEU A 904 13.07 20.29 -6.66
CA LEU A 904 12.78 18.91 -7.03
C LEU A 904 12.31 18.90 -8.49
N LEU A 905 12.92 18.06 -9.32
CA LEU A 905 12.49 17.86 -10.69
C LEU A 905 11.07 17.29 -10.76
N GLU A 906 10.42 17.38 -11.93
CA GLU A 906 9.14 16.70 -12.16
C GLU A 906 9.23 15.22 -11.69
N PHE A 907 8.28 14.78 -10.89
CA PHE A 907 8.18 13.41 -10.35
C PHE A 907 9.44 12.89 -9.61
N GLU A 908 10.26 13.77 -9.04
CA GLU A 908 11.47 13.37 -8.33
C GLU A 908 11.18 12.80 -6.94
N ILE A 909 11.82 11.67 -6.62
CA ILE A 909 11.90 11.07 -5.28
C ILE A 909 13.16 11.62 -4.60
N ALA A 910 12.98 12.44 -3.58
CA ALA A 910 14.06 13.16 -2.90
C ALA A 910 14.22 12.68 -1.46
N THR A 911 15.37 12.16 -1.11
CA THR A 911 15.70 11.75 0.26
C THR A 911 16.73 12.68 0.87
N PHE A 912 16.55 13.06 2.15
CA PHE A 912 17.47 13.84 2.93
C PHE A 912 17.82 13.12 4.22
N GLY A 913 19.13 13.06 4.53
CA GLY A 913 19.61 12.60 5.82
C GLY A 913 19.80 13.79 6.77
N VAL A 914 19.44 13.62 8.02
CA VAL A 914 19.50 14.64 9.08
C VAL A 914 20.29 14.12 10.26
N VAL A 915 21.42 14.76 10.54
CA VAL A 915 22.22 14.51 11.75
C VAL A 915 21.57 15.25 12.92
N LYS A 916 21.33 14.53 14.03
CA LYS A 916 20.70 15.07 15.26
C LYS A 916 21.70 15.80 16.15
#